data_595f1c8dd8efca5babfef514b5c8dc53
#
_entry.id   595f1c8dd8efca5babfef514b5c8dc53
#
_cell.length_a   1.000
_cell.length_b   1.000
_cell.length_c   1.000
_cell.angle_alpha   90.00
_cell.angle_beta   90.00
_cell.angle_gamma   90.00
#
_symmetry.space_group_name_H-M   'P 1'
#
loop_
_entity.id
_entity.type
_entity.pdbx_description
1 polymer ?
#
loop_
_entity_poly.entity_id
_entity_poly.type
_entity_poly.pdbx_seq_one_letter_code
_entity_poly.pdbx_strand_id
1 'polypeptide(L)'
;MLALFFSCAAMPAQETATPVEPVEPVEPAYPTLPIFSLRKGYATDVSLMKLVGASTSAIDRSCTLVVADTLDVHFKLNGFSYNRGLGDPFPAGESHILLRLYEVLDKGDSLIARLPFRVDGSTMRTYISEDYERQDSVILSIPPGEYLLEYDGFSDRIVEVPDIQAVDDDEEDESGAIAAGAPNSEALSCRSSLSLSLECIPLLSDSYVATSWNDVTVLTSRDGGEMSMMTTVTWLDDFGREESVHQVGFTPSHKTLVSLTEYDGHGRVSKRWLPALATPQRVILPGLHTVTYLDAHVRPEDIMPGSSEANLGDGAPYSEVIYDGSPLDRPLMEYGSGEAWRQAGRGILSEHMGNSAGDERLVCHRIEVQASKNDTSFVISSEGLYPDGSLKVVSVTDEDGKETLTFTDRHGREILSRQVMKEGGECQYLDTYSVYDGLDHLLAVIPPALSDRLSIGQSLDPEETERYAYLYLYDSKERVCARKLPGIGWIRMEYDDADRLVFTQDGEQRRRGESTFMLYDIHGRECVTGVCGHDVPTGNMISGFALAEYVGAGGALDGYACSGVTLVSPQVMSAFYYDSHAFVDDFATGLPDSLAMYGTHIPSLIGRRTGSCLHEVSEGISGKKVWGLVRYDGRGRVSHTEMSYPDGGWDTEDVEHDFLGSPVRRHLVHRKGTETVREDLTYTYDDSERLLEVRHSLNGGTPVLLARNTYDELGRLSGTERGGNGALSSAYSYSIRSWLTGIDGSLFKETLHYNDLRSARLGDGNRRFGGDVSSMEWRSGAGTGTRSYDFAYDGLGRLVSADYGEYGDHVVGYGTSYSYDNMGNLLSLSREGDMTSSLKGIVDNLSMTYDGNMLASVSDSAPAPSVTGSADF
;
A
#
# COMPACT_ATOMS: atom_id res chain seq x y z
N MET A 1 27.75 11.72 -4.35
CA MET A 1 27.04 11.50 -3.10
C MET A 1 26.10 10.34 -3.36
N LEU A 2 26.60 9.11 -3.19
CA LEU A 2 25.83 7.88 -3.42
C LEU A 2 25.02 7.60 -2.16
N ALA A 3 23.71 7.62 -2.29
CA ALA A 3 22.84 7.03 -1.30
C ALA A 3 22.80 5.52 -1.58
N LEU A 4 23.43 4.73 -0.74
CA LEU A 4 23.28 3.28 -0.73
C LEU A 4 21.84 2.93 -0.25
N PHE A 5 21.02 2.49 -1.15
CA PHE A 5 19.76 1.84 -0.83
C PHE A 5 20.03 0.41 -0.37
N PHE A 6 19.97 0.17 0.93
CA PHE A 6 19.75 -1.16 1.44
C PHE A 6 18.26 -1.50 1.24
N SER A 7 17.98 -2.33 0.26
CA SER A 7 16.68 -2.98 0.15
C SER A 7 16.59 -4.06 1.22
N CYS A 8 15.94 -3.75 2.34
CA CYS A 8 15.39 -4.77 3.20
C CYS A 8 14.11 -5.28 2.52
N ALA A 9 14.18 -6.46 1.93
CA ALA A 9 12.99 -7.16 1.47
C ALA A 9 12.13 -7.51 2.69
N ALA A 10 11.03 -6.79 2.86
CA ALA A 10 9.98 -7.17 3.79
C ALA A 10 9.18 -8.31 3.14
N MET A 11 9.22 -9.47 3.73
CA MET A 11 8.30 -10.57 3.39
C MET A 11 6.87 -10.15 3.71
N PRO A 12 5.91 -10.38 2.82
CA PRO A 12 4.50 -10.18 3.13
C PRO A 12 4.03 -11.29 4.09
N ALA A 13 3.52 -10.91 5.24
CA ALA A 13 2.76 -11.79 6.10
C ALA A 13 1.44 -12.13 5.39
N GLN A 14 1.24 -13.40 5.06
CA GLN A 14 -0.08 -13.90 4.68
C GLN A 14 -0.88 -14.12 5.96
N GLU A 15 -1.84 -13.26 6.20
CA GLU A 15 -2.93 -13.53 7.14
C GLU A 15 -3.89 -14.54 6.52
N THR A 16 -3.91 -15.75 7.04
CA THR A 16 -5.02 -16.67 6.86
C THR A 16 -6.01 -16.45 8.00
N ALA A 17 -7.07 -15.71 7.73
CA ALA A 17 -8.18 -15.58 8.65
C ALA A 17 -9.00 -16.87 8.68
N THR A 18 -9.02 -17.56 9.80
CA THR A 18 -10.07 -18.53 10.16
C THR A 18 -11.30 -17.76 10.64
N PRO A 19 -12.53 -18.16 10.25
CA PRO A 19 -13.74 -17.48 10.71
C PRO A 19 -14.00 -17.78 12.18
N VAL A 20 -13.91 -16.74 12.99
CA VAL A 20 -14.43 -16.72 14.36
C VAL A 20 -15.92 -16.44 14.27
N GLU A 21 -16.75 -17.26 14.92
CA GLU A 21 -18.19 -16.99 15.08
C GLU A 21 -18.40 -15.62 15.74
N PRO A 22 -19.35 -14.80 15.25
CA PRO A 22 -19.54 -13.47 15.78
C PRO A 22 -20.15 -13.52 17.18
N VAL A 23 -19.43 -12.96 18.13
CA VAL A 23 -20.00 -12.52 19.40
C VAL A 23 -20.94 -11.37 19.08
N GLU A 24 -22.22 -11.47 19.49
CA GLU A 24 -23.20 -10.42 19.30
C GLU A 24 -22.69 -9.09 19.87
N PRO A 25 -22.65 -8.02 19.05
CA PRO A 25 -22.27 -6.70 19.55
C PRO A 25 -23.38 -6.15 20.45
N VAL A 26 -23.00 -5.64 21.60
CA VAL A 26 -23.86 -4.80 22.43
C VAL A 26 -24.24 -3.57 21.61
N GLU A 27 -25.53 -3.40 21.35
CA GLU A 27 -26.06 -2.27 20.57
C GLU A 27 -25.63 -0.92 21.19
N PRO A 28 -25.05 0.00 20.42
CA PRO A 28 -24.85 1.37 20.88
C PRO A 28 -26.21 2.07 21.05
N ALA A 29 -26.33 2.91 22.04
CA ALA A 29 -27.60 3.49 22.51
C ALA A 29 -28.35 4.41 21.51
N TYR A 30 -27.74 4.74 20.35
CA TYR A 30 -28.37 5.49 19.26
C TYR A 30 -27.77 5.04 17.90
N PRO A 31 -28.57 4.38 17.05
CA PRO A 31 -28.13 4.03 15.72
C PRO A 31 -28.03 5.31 14.84
N THR A 32 -26.85 5.63 14.38
CA THR A 32 -26.66 6.67 13.35
C THR A 32 -27.03 6.12 11.99
N LEU A 33 -27.89 6.84 11.25
CA LEU A 33 -28.21 6.50 9.88
C LEU A 33 -26.97 6.60 8.99
N PRO A 34 -26.82 5.76 7.94
CA PRO A 34 -25.78 5.92 6.95
C PRO A 34 -25.85 7.31 6.30
N ILE A 35 -24.73 8.01 6.23
CA ILE A 35 -24.65 9.36 5.65
C ILE A 35 -23.88 9.28 4.35
N PHE A 36 -24.50 9.75 3.25
CA PHE A 36 -23.89 9.82 1.94
C PHE A 36 -23.79 11.28 1.50
N SER A 37 -22.59 11.75 1.21
CA SER A 37 -22.40 13.10 0.65
C SER A 37 -22.54 13.05 -0.86
N LEU A 38 -23.55 13.69 -1.40
CA LEU A 38 -23.77 13.83 -2.82
C LEU A 38 -23.00 15.02 -3.36
N ARG A 39 -22.21 14.81 -4.39
CA ARG A 39 -21.40 15.83 -5.04
C ARG A 39 -21.48 15.68 -6.54
N LYS A 40 -21.34 16.82 -7.20
CA LYS A 40 -21.36 16.93 -8.66
C LYS A 40 -20.33 15.98 -9.29
N GLY A 41 -20.76 15.12 -10.20
CA GLY A 41 -19.90 14.16 -10.89
C GLY A 41 -19.64 12.82 -10.15
N TYR A 42 -20.39 12.52 -9.09
CA TYR A 42 -20.24 11.27 -8.33
C TYR A 42 -21.45 10.36 -8.44
N ALA A 43 -21.20 9.06 -8.45
CA ALA A 43 -22.20 8.04 -8.20
C ALA A 43 -22.01 7.45 -6.79
N THR A 44 -23.11 7.21 -6.11
CA THR A 44 -23.13 6.60 -4.77
C THR A 44 -24.16 5.48 -4.76
N ASP A 45 -23.74 4.28 -4.36
CA ASP A 45 -24.64 3.14 -4.22
C ASP A 45 -25.25 3.11 -2.82
N VAL A 46 -26.56 3.01 -2.76
CA VAL A 46 -27.33 2.94 -1.53
C VAL A 46 -28.15 1.65 -1.51
N SER A 47 -28.03 0.89 -0.44
CA SER A 47 -28.84 -0.31 -0.24
C SER A 47 -29.77 -0.13 0.97
N LEU A 48 -31.08 -0.27 0.73
CA LEU A 48 -32.12 -0.14 1.73
C LEU A 48 -32.88 -1.44 1.86
N MET A 49 -33.38 -1.75 3.07
CA MET A 49 -34.06 -3.00 3.35
C MET A 49 -35.27 -2.78 4.25
N LYS A 50 -36.35 -3.51 3.99
CA LYS A 50 -37.53 -3.56 4.85
C LYS A 50 -37.94 -5.00 5.13
N LEU A 51 -38.21 -5.29 6.41
CA LEU A 51 -38.76 -6.57 6.85
C LEU A 51 -40.27 -6.40 7.12
N VAL A 52 -41.09 -7.26 6.53
CA VAL A 52 -42.53 -7.26 6.78
C VAL A 52 -42.82 -8.17 7.96
N GLY A 53 -43.49 -7.64 8.99
CA GLY A 53 -43.86 -8.39 10.20
C GLY A 53 -42.89 -8.31 11.38
N ALA A 54 -41.73 -7.62 11.22
CA ALA A 54 -40.83 -7.29 12.32
C ALA A 54 -40.54 -5.78 12.28
N SER A 55 -40.21 -5.15 13.41
CA SER A 55 -39.74 -3.77 13.41
C SER A 55 -38.36 -3.70 12.77
N THR A 56 -38.29 -3.18 11.57
CA THR A 56 -37.00 -2.88 10.91
C THR A 56 -36.43 -1.63 11.57
N SER A 57 -35.13 -1.64 11.85
CA SER A 57 -34.48 -0.44 12.36
C SER A 57 -34.48 0.68 11.30
N ALA A 58 -34.50 1.93 11.71
CA ALA A 58 -34.43 3.08 10.79
C ALA A 58 -33.16 3.03 9.90
N ILE A 59 -32.07 2.43 10.41
CA ILE A 59 -30.80 2.27 9.71
C ILE A 59 -30.93 1.42 8.44
N ASP A 60 -31.76 0.38 8.47
CA ASP A 60 -31.88 -0.53 7.34
C ASP A 60 -32.73 0.03 6.20
N ARG A 61 -33.63 0.98 6.48
CA ARG A 61 -34.59 1.51 5.51
C ARG A 61 -34.37 2.97 5.11
N SER A 62 -33.50 3.67 5.76
CA SER A 62 -33.27 5.10 5.54
C SER A 62 -31.79 5.42 5.51
N CYS A 63 -31.42 6.46 4.76
CA CYS A 63 -30.11 7.05 4.80
C CYS A 63 -30.18 8.58 4.69
N THR A 64 -29.17 9.28 5.17
CA THR A 64 -29.05 10.72 5.04
C THR A 64 -28.21 11.05 3.82
N LEU A 65 -28.71 11.94 2.96
CA LEU A 65 -28.00 12.49 1.82
C LEU A 65 -27.62 13.93 2.15
N VAL A 66 -26.34 14.27 2.01
CA VAL A 66 -25.84 15.65 2.20
C VAL A 66 -25.46 16.21 0.84
N VAL A 67 -26.10 17.31 0.46
CA VAL A 67 -25.92 17.98 -0.82
C VAL A 67 -25.28 19.34 -0.56
N ALA A 68 -24.07 19.56 -1.09
CA ALA A 68 -23.32 20.81 -0.87
C ALA A 68 -23.73 21.93 -1.83
N ASP A 69 -24.09 21.59 -3.07
CA ASP A 69 -24.49 22.51 -4.13
C ASP A 69 -25.76 21.99 -4.80
N THR A 70 -26.51 22.85 -5.51
CA THR A 70 -27.64 22.37 -6.31
C THR A 70 -27.22 21.35 -7.34
N LEU A 71 -27.74 20.12 -7.23
CA LEU A 71 -27.38 18.98 -8.06
C LEU A 71 -28.61 18.38 -8.73
N ASP A 72 -28.46 17.98 -9.98
CA ASP A 72 -29.39 17.05 -10.60
C ASP A 72 -28.95 15.61 -10.23
N VAL A 73 -29.73 14.95 -9.40
CA VAL A 73 -29.47 13.60 -8.93
C VAL A 73 -30.30 12.62 -9.71
N HIS A 74 -29.62 11.68 -10.32
CA HIS A 74 -30.22 10.61 -11.09
C HIS A 74 -30.36 9.37 -10.17
N PHE A 75 -31.60 9.08 -9.76
CA PHE A 75 -31.94 7.90 -8.96
C PHE A 75 -32.16 6.73 -9.89
N LYS A 76 -31.25 5.77 -9.89
CA LYS A 76 -31.31 4.56 -10.72
C LYS A 76 -31.45 3.32 -9.85
N LEU A 77 -32.42 2.48 -10.17
CA LEU A 77 -32.61 1.21 -9.49
C LEU A 77 -31.67 0.14 -10.05
N ASN A 78 -30.67 -0.27 -9.27
CA ASN A 78 -29.71 -1.31 -9.67
C ASN A 78 -30.19 -2.72 -9.37
N GLY A 79 -31.05 -2.89 -8.39
CA GLY A 79 -31.58 -4.19 -8.04
C GLY A 79 -32.67 -4.12 -6.98
N PHE A 80 -33.61 -5.05 -7.10
CA PHE A 80 -34.64 -5.27 -6.11
C PHE A 80 -34.74 -6.76 -5.83
N SER A 81 -34.73 -7.15 -4.59
CA SER A 81 -34.97 -8.54 -4.18
C SER A 81 -36.09 -8.62 -3.16
N TYR A 82 -36.95 -9.60 -3.36
CA TYR A 82 -38.05 -9.89 -2.47
C TYR A 82 -38.02 -11.37 -2.09
N ASN A 83 -37.94 -11.67 -0.81
CA ASN A 83 -37.91 -13.03 -0.32
C ASN A 83 -39.06 -13.27 0.66
N ARG A 84 -39.98 -14.14 0.30
CA ARG A 84 -41.17 -14.50 1.07
C ARG A 84 -41.01 -15.82 1.83
N GLY A 85 -39.79 -16.32 2.04
CA GLY A 85 -39.50 -17.53 2.82
C GLY A 85 -40.50 -18.68 2.60
N LEU A 86 -40.33 -19.48 1.58
CA LEU A 86 -40.99 -20.70 1.19
C LEU A 86 -41.67 -20.56 -0.21
N GLY A 87 -40.87 -20.51 -1.26
CA GLY A 87 -41.30 -21.04 -2.58
C GLY A 87 -42.47 -20.38 -3.31
N ASP A 88 -43.13 -19.36 -2.77
CA ASP A 88 -44.22 -18.68 -3.48
C ASP A 88 -43.66 -17.74 -4.56
N PRO A 89 -44.14 -17.84 -5.81
CA PRO A 89 -43.71 -16.93 -6.85
C PRO A 89 -44.10 -15.48 -6.55
N PHE A 90 -43.30 -14.56 -7.05
CA PHE A 90 -43.64 -13.15 -7.05
C PHE A 90 -45.04 -12.94 -7.59
N PRO A 91 -45.90 -12.08 -6.98
CA PRO A 91 -47.26 -11.88 -7.49
C PRO A 91 -47.22 -11.57 -9.00
N ALA A 92 -47.93 -12.33 -9.81
CA ALA A 92 -48.05 -12.04 -11.23
C ALA A 92 -48.85 -10.74 -11.40
N GLY A 93 -48.17 -9.67 -11.78
CA GLY A 93 -48.76 -8.35 -11.95
C GLY A 93 -47.79 -7.23 -11.67
N GLU A 94 -48.23 -6.00 -11.86
CA GLU A 94 -47.48 -4.79 -11.61
C GLU A 94 -47.47 -4.45 -10.12
N SER A 95 -46.30 -4.15 -9.59
CA SER A 95 -46.09 -3.79 -8.20
C SER A 95 -45.26 -2.51 -8.11
N HIS A 96 -45.41 -1.77 -7.03
CA HIS A 96 -44.78 -0.48 -6.87
C HIS A 96 -43.80 -0.50 -5.68
N ILE A 97 -42.61 0.06 -5.88
CA ILE A 97 -41.64 0.40 -4.86
C ILE A 97 -41.75 1.91 -4.63
N LEU A 98 -41.89 2.33 -3.39
CA LEU A 98 -42.01 3.71 -3.05
C LEU A 98 -40.83 4.15 -2.19
N LEU A 99 -40.09 5.14 -2.70
CA LEU A 99 -39.08 5.91 -1.99
C LEU A 99 -39.64 7.29 -1.67
N ARG A 100 -39.30 7.83 -0.50
CA ARG A 100 -39.63 9.18 -0.08
C ARG A 100 -38.34 9.92 0.19
N LEU A 101 -38.25 11.16 -0.32
CA LEU A 101 -37.17 12.08 -0.05
C LEU A 101 -37.71 13.24 0.79
N TYR A 102 -37.12 13.44 1.96
CA TYR A 102 -37.46 14.52 2.88
C TYR A 102 -36.29 15.48 3.01
N GLU A 103 -36.55 16.76 3.09
CA GLU A 103 -35.57 17.75 3.53
C GLU A 103 -35.55 17.77 5.07
N VAL A 104 -34.36 17.69 5.66
CA VAL A 104 -34.17 17.72 7.11
C VAL A 104 -34.11 19.18 7.56
N LEU A 105 -35.10 19.61 8.32
CA LEU A 105 -35.24 20.97 8.82
C LEU A 105 -35.25 21.02 10.35
N ASP A 106 -34.82 22.15 10.96
CA ASP A 106 -34.83 22.35 12.42
C ASP A 106 -36.19 22.17 13.10
N LYS A 107 -37.29 22.21 12.33
CA LYS A 107 -38.68 22.12 12.84
C LYS A 107 -39.43 20.85 12.42
N GLY A 108 -38.72 19.88 11.83
CA GLY A 108 -39.32 18.65 11.32
C GLY A 108 -39.07 18.44 9.84
N ASP A 109 -39.00 17.20 9.40
CA ASP A 109 -38.67 16.85 8.01
C ASP A 109 -39.82 17.21 7.05
N SER A 110 -39.48 17.83 5.94
CA SER A 110 -40.42 18.18 4.90
C SER A 110 -40.32 17.24 3.70
N LEU A 111 -41.42 16.60 3.32
CA LEU A 111 -41.47 15.72 2.17
C LEU A 111 -41.35 16.54 0.87
N ILE A 112 -40.26 16.36 0.13
CA ILE A 112 -40.01 17.04 -1.13
C ILE A 112 -40.31 16.21 -2.38
N ALA A 113 -40.16 14.89 -2.30
CA ALA A 113 -40.41 14.02 -3.42
C ALA A 113 -40.87 12.63 -3.02
N ARG A 114 -41.72 12.04 -3.84
CA ARG A 114 -42.04 10.60 -3.82
C ARG A 114 -41.54 10.04 -5.13
N LEU A 115 -40.75 8.96 -5.04
CA LEU A 115 -40.12 8.33 -6.18
C LEU A 115 -40.74 6.93 -6.36
N PRO A 116 -41.84 6.78 -7.16
CA PRO A 116 -42.45 5.48 -7.41
C PRO A 116 -41.69 4.75 -8.50
N PHE A 117 -41.24 3.53 -8.19
CA PHE A 117 -40.70 2.60 -9.17
C PHE A 117 -41.70 1.48 -9.39
N ARG A 118 -41.97 1.15 -10.62
CA ARG A 118 -42.86 0.07 -10.99
C ARG A 118 -42.08 -1.19 -11.31
N VAL A 119 -42.45 -2.31 -10.74
CA VAL A 119 -41.80 -3.62 -10.98
C VAL A 119 -42.80 -4.58 -11.57
N ASP A 120 -42.51 -5.09 -12.77
CA ASP A 120 -43.28 -6.18 -13.38
C ASP A 120 -42.76 -7.52 -12.88
N GLY A 121 -43.53 -8.18 -12.03
CA GLY A 121 -43.21 -9.49 -11.47
C GLY A 121 -43.05 -10.61 -12.47
N SER A 122 -43.57 -10.46 -13.69
CA SER A 122 -43.49 -11.49 -14.75
C SER A 122 -42.18 -11.45 -15.49
N THR A 123 -41.50 -10.28 -15.55
CA THR A 123 -40.27 -10.08 -16.32
C THR A 123 -39.11 -9.58 -15.48
N MET A 124 -39.34 -9.30 -14.18
CA MET A 124 -38.38 -8.64 -13.28
C MET A 124 -37.83 -7.32 -13.84
N ARG A 125 -38.58 -6.65 -14.71
CA ARG A 125 -38.21 -5.36 -15.28
C ARG A 125 -38.79 -4.21 -14.46
N THR A 126 -38.02 -3.18 -14.26
CA THR A 126 -38.38 -1.97 -13.53
C THR A 126 -38.86 -0.90 -14.49
N TYR A 127 -39.95 -0.19 -14.14
CA TYR A 127 -40.50 0.92 -14.91
C TYR A 127 -40.81 2.09 -13.98
N ILE A 128 -40.75 3.31 -14.50
CA ILE A 128 -41.13 4.51 -13.78
C ILE A 128 -42.38 5.11 -14.43
N SER A 129 -43.44 5.35 -13.62
CA SER A 129 -44.69 6.06 -13.85
C SER A 129 -45.44 5.88 -15.22
N GLU A 130 -46.75 6.01 -15.22
CA GLU A 130 -47.62 5.65 -16.34
C GLU A 130 -47.46 6.48 -17.62
N ASP A 131 -46.83 7.67 -17.57
CA ASP A 131 -46.72 8.59 -18.69
C ASP A 131 -45.41 8.57 -19.48
N TYR A 132 -44.44 7.73 -19.05
CA TYR A 132 -43.12 7.64 -19.72
C TYR A 132 -42.82 6.22 -20.15
N GLU A 133 -42.71 6.03 -21.45
CA GLU A 133 -42.27 4.77 -22.04
C GLU A 133 -40.87 4.43 -21.53
N ARG A 134 -40.80 3.44 -20.61
CA ARG A 134 -39.59 2.74 -20.17
C ARG A 134 -38.42 3.62 -19.71
N GLN A 135 -38.54 4.25 -18.55
CA GLN A 135 -37.40 4.84 -17.87
C GLN A 135 -37.10 4.09 -16.57
N ASP A 136 -35.85 3.62 -16.44
CA ASP A 136 -35.36 2.91 -15.24
C ASP A 136 -34.83 3.87 -14.16
N SER A 137 -35.06 5.17 -14.29
CA SER A 137 -34.44 6.19 -13.40
C SER A 137 -35.27 7.48 -13.33
N VAL A 138 -35.12 8.21 -12.22
CA VAL A 138 -35.72 9.54 -11.98
C VAL A 138 -34.61 10.55 -11.80
N ILE A 139 -34.70 11.70 -12.47
CA ILE A 139 -33.79 12.83 -12.27
C ILE A 139 -34.53 13.86 -11.42
N LEU A 140 -33.91 14.28 -10.32
CA LEU A 140 -34.46 15.31 -9.44
C LEU A 140 -33.39 16.36 -9.16
N SER A 141 -33.75 17.63 -9.34
CA SER A 141 -32.88 18.77 -8.98
C SER A 141 -32.99 19.01 -7.48
N ILE A 142 -31.90 18.79 -6.74
CA ILE A 142 -31.88 18.88 -5.28
C ILE A 142 -31.01 20.07 -4.88
N PRO A 143 -31.57 21.10 -4.17
CA PRO A 143 -30.80 22.20 -3.61
C PRO A 143 -29.77 21.73 -2.56
N PRO A 144 -28.82 22.62 -2.14
CA PRO A 144 -27.95 22.31 -1.01
C PRO A 144 -28.74 22.07 0.27
N GLY A 145 -28.40 21.03 1.02
CA GLY A 145 -29.10 20.69 2.26
C GLY A 145 -28.82 19.27 2.74
N GLU A 146 -29.49 18.90 3.83
CA GLU A 146 -29.53 17.53 4.34
C GLU A 146 -30.88 16.92 4.02
N TYR A 147 -30.87 15.70 3.52
CA TYR A 147 -32.06 15.02 3.05
C TYR A 147 -32.12 13.61 3.62
N LEU A 148 -33.30 13.15 3.99
CA LEU A 148 -33.56 11.79 4.40
C LEU A 148 -34.20 11.02 3.24
N LEU A 149 -33.52 9.98 2.76
CA LEU A 149 -34.08 9.04 1.80
C LEU A 149 -34.62 7.81 2.53
N GLU A 150 -35.93 7.58 2.43
CA GLU A 150 -36.60 6.47 3.09
C GLU A 150 -37.23 5.50 2.10
N TYR A 151 -36.99 4.18 2.33
CA TYR A 151 -37.67 3.11 1.61
C TYR A 151 -38.95 2.72 2.34
N ASP A 152 -40.11 3.11 1.80
CA ASP A 152 -41.41 2.84 2.39
C ASP A 152 -41.95 1.43 2.10
N GLY A 153 -41.24 0.68 1.28
CA GLY A 153 -41.54 -0.73 0.99
C GLY A 153 -42.24 -0.93 -0.34
N PHE A 154 -42.84 -2.09 -0.47
CA PHE A 154 -43.38 -2.63 -1.66
C PHE A 154 -44.91 -2.80 -1.51
N SER A 155 -45.71 -2.44 -2.53
CA SER A 155 -47.17 -2.54 -2.56
C SER A 155 -47.64 -3.22 -3.82
N ASP A 156 -48.51 -4.19 -3.68
CA ASP A 156 -49.24 -4.89 -4.76
C ASP A 156 -50.53 -4.15 -5.22
N ARG A 157 -50.77 -2.95 -4.67
CA ARG A 157 -51.91 -2.11 -5.06
C ARG A 157 -51.42 -0.79 -5.64
N ILE A 158 -52.08 -0.33 -6.70
CA ILE A 158 -51.90 1.02 -7.26
C ILE A 158 -52.31 2.02 -6.21
N VAL A 159 -51.35 2.79 -5.68
CA VAL A 159 -51.64 3.99 -4.90
C VAL A 159 -51.75 5.13 -5.93
N GLU A 160 -52.94 5.65 -6.19
CA GLU A 160 -53.09 6.86 -6.98
C GLU A 160 -52.27 7.95 -6.33
N VAL A 161 -51.33 8.50 -7.08
CA VAL A 161 -50.50 9.64 -6.66
C VAL A 161 -51.34 10.89 -6.84
N PRO A 162 -51.79 11.59 -5.79
CA PRO A 162 -52.44 12.86 -5.97
C PRO A 162 -51.43 13.89 -6.49
N ASP A 163 -51.89 14.71 -7.46
CA ASP A 163 -51.15 15.86 -7.97
C ASP A 163 -50.61 16.73 -6.82
N ILE A 164 -49.37 17.20 -6.97
CA ILE A 164 -48.71 18.08 -6.02
C ILE A 164 -49.43 19.44 -6.01
N GLN A 165 -50.39 19.61 -5.14
CA GLN A 165 -50.83 20.89 -4.66
C GLN A 165 -50.42 21.05 -3.20
N ALA A 166 -49.79 22.16 -2.90
CA ALA A 166 -49.45 22.56 -1.55
C ALA A 166 -50.65 22.35 -0.62
N VAL A 167 -50.51 21.54 0.40
CA VAL A 167 -51.50 21.33 1.44
C VAL A 167 -51.00 22.11 2.66
N ASP A 168 -51.76 23.13 3.00
CA ASP A 168 -51.67 23.88 4.27
C ASP A 168 -51.82 22.89 5.44
N ASP A 169 -50.97 23.09 6.47
CA ASP A 169 -51.11 22.43 7.77
C ASP A 169 -52.50 22.78 8.36
N ASP A 170 -53.23 21.76 8.77
CA ASP A 170 -54.12 21.65 9.92
C ASP A 170 -55.18 20.59 9.62
N GLU A 171 -55.05 19.42 10.23
CA GLU A 171 -56.15 18.68 10.87
C GLU A 171 -55.59 17.37 11.47
N GLU A 172 -55.56 17.35 12.79
CA GLU A 172 -55.58 16.14 13.60
C GLU A 172 -56.88 15.37 13.35
N ASP A 173 -56.83 14.10 13.04
CA ASP A 173 -57.97 13.24 13.30
C ASP A 173 -57.55 11.87 13.83
N GLU A 174 -58.15 11.63 14.99
CA GLU A 174 -57.99 10.37 15.77
C GLU A 174 -58.80 9.22 15.16
N SER A 175 -58.37 8.05 15.52
CA SER A 175 -59.17 6.83 15.72
C SER A 175 -59.32 5.83 14.58
N GLY A 176 -58.96 4.60 14.94
CA GLY A 176 -59.35 3.38 14.24
C GLY A 176 -58.64 2.15 14.75
N ALA A 177 -58.78 1.87 16.04
CA ALA A 177 -58.44 0.56 16.59
C ALA A 177 -59.31 -0.54 15.97
N ILE A 178 -58.74 -1.54 15.39
CA ILE A 178 -59.38 -2.82 15.14
C ILE A 178 -58.64 -3.93 15.89
N ALA A 179 -59.45 -4.62 16.63
CA ALA A 179 -59.14 -5.61 17.67
C ALA A 179 -58.35 -6.83 17.18
N ALA A 180 -57.62 -7.32 18.16
CA ALA A 180 -56.91 -8.57 18.14
C ALA A 180 -57.78 -9.80 17.92
N GLY A 181 -57.33 -10.69 17.09
CA GLY A 181 -57.69 -12.08 17.02
C GLY A 181 -56.46 -12.89 16.69
N ALA A 182 -55.85 -13.50 17.70
CA ALA A 182 -54.80 -14.50 17.47
C ALA A 182 -55.43 -15.78 16.93
N PRO A 183 -54.71 -16.50 16.05
CA PRO A 183 -54.05 -17.68 16.53
C PRO A 183 -52.64 -17.89 16.00
N ASN A 184 -51.87 -18.66 16.76
CA ASN A 184 -50.54 -19.18 16.49
C ASN A 184 -50.36 -19.62 15.05
N SER A 185 -49.39 -18.94 14.37
CA SER A 185 -48.62 -19.53 13.26
C SER A 185 -47.30 -18.78 13.18
N GLU A 186 -46.23 -19.51 13.04
CA GLU A 186 -44.88 -19.03 12.82
C GLU A 186 -44.89 -17.86 11.84
N ALA A 187 -44.47 -16.69 12.33
CA ALA A 187 -44.39 -15.47 11.53
C ALA A 187 -43.31 -15.64 10.47
N LEU A 188 -43.71 -15.93 9.23
CA LEU A 188 -42.89 -15.89 8.05
C LEU A 188 -42.44 -14.44 7.84
N SER A 189 -41.17 -14.14 8.08
CA SER A 189 -40.59 -12.83 7.84
C SER A 189 -40.35 -12.63 6.35
N CYS A 190 -41.13 -11.76 5.71
CA CYS A 190 -40.85 -11.30 4.36
C CYS A 190 -39.76 -10.25 4.38
N ARG A 191 -38.73 -10.42 3.55
CA ARG A 191 -37.62 -9.49 3.42
C ARG A 191 -37.59 -8.90 2.01
N SER A 192 -37.57 -7.58 1.90
CA SER A 192 -37.32 -6.89 0.63
C SER A 192 -36.08 -6.02 0.76
N SER A 193 -35.23 -6.02 -0.24
CA SER A 193 -34.04 -5.16 -0.31
C SER A 193 -34.00 -4.46 -1.64
N LEU A 194 -33.52 -3.22 -1.62
CA LEU A 194 -33.43 -2.31 -2.75
C LEU A 194 -31.98 -1.81 -2.84
N SER A 195 -31.42 -1.86 -4.03
CA SER A 195 -30.12 -1.26 -4.36
C SER A 195 -30.32 -0.15 -5.37
N LEU A 196 -29.85 1.05 -5.04
CA LEU A 196 -29.95 2.26 -5.85
C LEU A 196 -28.54 2.77 -6.14
N SER A 197 -28.37 3.28 -7.35
CA SER A 197 -27.23 4.15 -7.69
C SER A 197 -27.73 5.59 -7.76
N LEU A 198 -27.05 6.48 -7.05
CA LEU A 198 -27.31 7.91 -7.06
C LEU A 198 -26.19 8.58 -7.86
N GLU A 199 -26.50 8.97 -9.08
CA GLU A 199 -25.56 9.63 -9.98
C GLU A 199 -25.80 11.15 -9.95
N CYS A 200 -24.81 11.92 -9.54
CA CYS A 200 -24.90 13.37 -9.50
C CYS A 200 -24.43 13.95 -10.84
N ILE A 201 -25.36 14.34 -11.66
CA ILE A 201 -25.09 14.87 -13.01
C ILE A 201 -24.61 16.32 -12.90
N PRO A 202 -23.50 16.71 -13.54
CA PRO A 202 -23.10 18.11 -13.62
C PRO A 202 -24.07 18.90 -14.49
N LEU A 203 -24.46 20.09 -14.02
CA LEU A 203 -25.31 21.03 -14.75
C LEU A 203 -24.70 21.62 -16.05
N LEU A 204 -23.54 21.15 -16.50
CA LEU A 204 -22.87 21.63 -17.69
C LEU A 204 -23.07 20.68 -18.87
N SER A 205 -23.41 21.28 -19.99
CA SER A 205 -24.03 20.75 -21.18
C SER A 205 -23.28 19.65 -21.95
N ASP A 206 -22.06 19.24 -21.55
CA ASP A 206 -21.25 18.39 -22.42
C ASP A 206 -20.48 17.26 -21.73
N SER A 207 -20.81 16.88 -20.50
CA SER A 207 -20.07 15.80 -19.82
C SER A 207 -20.99 14.86 -19.06
N TYR A 208 -20.89 13.57 -19.31
CA TYR A 208 -21.73 12.56 -18.68
C TYR A 208 -21.04 11.24 -18.54
N VAL A 209 -21.65 10.39 -17.72
CA VAL A 209 -21.25 9.04 -17.41
C VAL A 209 -21.90 8.09 -18.37
N ALA A 210 -21.10 7.23 -18.94
CA ALA A 210 -21.58 6.11 -19.71
C ALA A 210 -21.43 4.84 -18.88
N THR A 211 -22.51 4.14 -18.64
CA THR A 211 -22.47 2.77 -18.15
C THR A 211 -23.00 1.85 -19.25
N SER A 212 -22.18 0.98 -19.77
CA SER A 212 -22.61 -0.11 -20.61
C SER A 212 -22.55 -1.43 -19.83
N TRP A 213 -23.08 -2.49 -20.41
CA TRP A 213 -23.15 -3.80 -19.76
C TRP A 213 -21.77 -4.44 -19.52
N ASN A 214 -20.73 -3.91 -20.16
CA ASN A 214 -19.37 -4.48 -20.19
C ASN A 214 -18.30 -3.51 -19.69
N ASP A 215 -18.64 -2.40 -19.05
CA ASP A 215 -17.65 -1.42 -18.60
C ASP A 215 -17.82 -1.04 -17.13
N VAL A 216 -16.71 -0.79 -16.48
CA VAL A 216 -16.64 -0.15 -15.15
C VAL A 216 -16.03 1.23 -15.35
N THR A 217 -16.82 2.27 -15.11
CA THR A 217 -16.34 3.65 -15.21
C THR A 217 -16.07 4.20 -13.82
N VAL A 218 -14.84 4.63 -13.56
CA VAL A 218 -14.46 5.34 -12.36
C VAL A 218 -14.27 6.80 -12.71
N LEU A 219 -15.06 7.68 -12.10
CA LEU A 219 -14.99 9.12 -12.31
C LEU A 219 -14.37 9.81 -11.11
N THR A 220 -13.40 10.65 -11.36
CA THR A 220 -12.84 11.56 -10.36
C THR A 220 -12.94 12.99 -10.87
N SER A 221 -13.42 13.93 -10.04
CA SER A 221 -13.50 15.35 -10.41
C SER A 221 -12.54 16.19 -9.57
N ARG A 222 -11.96 17.20 -10.19
CA ARG A 222 -11.09 18.19 -9.54
C ARG A 222 -11.84 19.48 -9.21
N ASP A 223 -11.55 20.09 -8.04
CA ASP A 223 -12.06 21.42 -7.68
C ASP A 223 -11.39 22.51 -8.51
N GLY A 224 -12.17 23.46 -8.99
CA GLY A 224 -11.63 24.69 -9.59
C GLY A 224 -12.40 25.28 -10.77
N GLY A 225 -13.65 24.91 -11.01
CA GLY A 225 -14.54 25.58 -11.99
C GLY A 225 -14.46 25.04 -13.41
N GLU A 226 -13.41 24.34 -13.80
CA GLU A 226 -13.38 23.47 -14.98
C GLU A 226 -13.33 22.03 -14.50
N MET A 227 -14.33 21.24 -14.88
CA MET A 227 -14.37 19.83 -14.51
C MET A 227 -13.33 19.04 -15.30
N SER A 228 -12.24 18.65 -14.66
CA SER A 228 -11.37 17.64 -15.18
C SER A 228 -11.79 16.30 -14.60
N MET A 229 -12.06 15.33 -15.45
CA MET A 229 -12.44 13.98 -15.07
C MET A 229 -11.41 13.00 -15.59
N MET A 230 -10.93 12.14 -14.71
CA MET A 230 -10.17 10.98 -15.13
C MET A 230 -11.17 9.82 -15.34
N THR A 231 -11.27 9.35 -16.56
CA THR A 231 -12.21 8.29 -16.94
C THR A 231 -11.42 7.04 -17.29
N THR A 232 -11.69 5.95 -16.59
CA THR A 232 -11.18 4.61 -16.94
C THR A 232 -12.36 3.74 -17.38
N VAL A 233 -12.25 3.15 -18.56
CA VAL A 233 -13.25 2.22 -19.11
C VAL A 233 -12.60 0.86 -19.22
N THR A 234 -13.17 -0.13 -18.53
CA THR A 234 -12.73 -1.53 -18.63
C THR A 234 -13.74 -2.30 -19.48
N TRP A 235 -13.25 -2.84 -20.57
CA TRP A 235 -14.03 -3.73 -21.42
C TRP A 235 -13.84 -5.17 -20.99
N LEU A 236 -14.95 -5.89 -20.93
CA LEU A 236 -14.99 -7.29 -20.54
C LEU A 236 -15.36 -8.15 -21.75
N ASP A 237 -14.76 -9.33 -21.80
CA ASP A 237 -15.14 -10.33 -22.81
C ASP A 237 -16.49 -10.99 -22.47
N ASP A 238 -16.96 -11.88 -23.35
CA ASP A 238 -18.23 -12.60 -23.18
C ASP A 238 -18.30 -13.47 -21.90
N PHE A 239 -17.17 -13.70 -21.23
CA PHE A 239 -17.05 -14.43 -19.98
C PHE A 239 -16.93 -13.52 -18.76
N GLY A 240 -16.97 -12.19 -18.95
CA GLY A 240 -16.84 -11.21 -17.90
C GLY A 240 -15.40 -11.01 -17.43
N ARG A 241 -14.38 -11.37 -18.23
CA ARG A 241 -12.97 -11.14 -17.94
C ARG A 241 -12.51 -9.86 -18.62
N GLU A 242 -11.56 -9.16 -18.00
CA GLU A 242 -10.96 -7.94 -18.55
C GLU A 242 -10.28 -8.19 -19.89
N GLU A 243 -10.80 -7.61 -20.96
CA GLU A 243 -10.20 -7.65 -22.29
C GLU A 243 -9.30 -6.46 -22.53
N SER A 244 -9.79 -5.26 -22.24
CA SER A 244 -8.97 -4.05 -22.34
C SER A 244 -9.35 -2.99 -21.32
N VAL A 245 -8.37 -2.15 -20.98
CA VAL A 245 -8.54 -0.97 -20.08
C VAL A 245 -8.16 0.29 -20.83
N HIS A 246 -9.09 1.21 -20.93
CA HIS A 246 -8.93 2.49 -21.62
C HIS A 246 -8.90 3.62 -20.59
N GLN A 247 -7.77 4.31 -20.47
CA GLN A 247 -7.64 5.53 -19.67
C GLN A 247 -7.82 6.74 -20.57
N VAL A 248 -9.04 7.28 -20.57
CA VAL A 248 -9.43 8.33 -21.51
C VAL A 248 -8.81 9.67 -21.11
N GLY A 249 -8.10 10.31 -22.05
CA GLY A 249 -7.46 11.60 -21.81
C GLY A 249 -6.29 11.56 -20.81
N PHE A 250 -5.78 10.39 -20.49
CA PHE A 250 -4.77 10.21 -19.43
C PHE A 250 -3.41 10.86 -19.76
N THR A 251 -3.02 10.87 -21.02
CA THR A 251 -1.68 11.34 -21.39
C THR A 251 -1.54 12.86 -21.27
N PRO A 252 -0.33 13.41 -21.14
CA PRO A 252 -0.11 14.87 -21.16
C PRO A 252 -0.68 15.57 -22.37
N SER A 253 -0.79 14.84 -23.50
CA SER A 253 -1.41 15.33 -24.75
C SER A 253 -2.92 15.04 -24.83
N HIS A 254 -3.56 14.64 -23.72
CA HIS A 254 -4.99 14.25 -23.62
C HIS A 254 -5.41 13.12 -24.57
N LYS A 255 -4.50 12.23 -24.91
CA LYS A 255 -4.78 10.99 -25.65
C LYS A 255 -5.23 9.89 -24.72
N THR A 256 -5.93 8.92 -25.27
CA THR A 256 -6.34 7.71 -24.53
C THR A 256 -5.21 6.69 -24.53
N LEU A 257 -4.96 6.13 -23.36
CA LEU A 257 -4.02 5.04 -23.15
C LEU A 257 -4.77 3.74 -22.99
N VAL A 258 -4.39 2.71 -23.75
CA VAL A 258 -5.08 1.41 -23.77
C VAL A 258 -4.11 0.30 -23.41
N SER A 259 -4.51 -0.55 -22.48
CA SER A 259 -3.88 -1.84 -22.18
C SER A 259 -4.79 -2.96 -22.63
N LEU A 260 -4.22 -4.07 -23.11
CA LEU A 260 -4.94 -5.24 -23.61
C LEU A 260 -4.48 -6.49 -22.86
N THR A 261 -5.43 -7.37 -22.53
CA THR A 261 -5.18 -8.68 -21.93
C THR A 261 -5.67 -9.78 -22.87
N GLU A 262 -4.80 -10.70 -23.25
CA GLU A 262 -5.16 -11.88 -24.04
C GLU A 262 -5.23 -13.12 -23.18
N TYR A 263 -6.16 -14.01 -23.50
CA TYR A 263 -6.36 -15.28 -22.80
C TYR A 263 -6.05 -16.46 -23.72
N ASP A 264 -5.58 -17.55 -23.15
CA ASP A 264 -5.40 -18.82 -23.86
C ASP A 264 -6.73 -19.57 -24.03
N GLY A 265 -6.68 -20.69 -24.74
CA GLY A 265 -7.87 -21.52 -24.97
C GLY A 265 -8.49 -22.13 -23.69
N HIS A 266 -7.84 -22.02 -22.54
CA HIS A 266 -8.34 -22.47 -21.23
C HIS A 266 -8.87 -21.32 -20.39
N GLY A 267 -8.78 -20.07 -20.88
CA GLY A 267 -9.23 -18.88 -20.19
C GLY A 267 -8.22 -18.29 -19.22
N ARG A 268 -6.95 -18.71 -19.29
CA ARG A 268 -5.85 -18.16 -18.47
C ARG A 268 -5.21 -16.99 -19.21
N VAL A 269 -4.73 -16.00 -18.48
CA VAL A 269 -4.02 -14.84 -19.07
C VAL A 269 -2.75 -15.35 -19.77
N SER A 270 -2.70 -15.18 -21.10
CA SER A 270 -1.54 -15.54 -21.90
C SER A 270 -0.63 -14.36 -22.17
N LYS A 271 -1.20 -13.17 -22.44
CA LYS A 271 -0.43 -11.95 -22.65
C LYS A 271 -1.08 -10.75 -21.98
N ARG A 272 -0.24 -9.84 -21.51
CA ARG A 272 -0.64 -8.49 -21.11
C ARG A 272 0.20 -7.48 -21.88
N TRP A 273 -0.47 -6.71 -22.71
CA TRP A 273 0.15 -5.68 -23.54
C TRP A 273 0.43 -4.45 -22.69
N LEU A 274 1.59 -3.85 -22.94
CA LEU A 274 1.91 -2.55 -22.37
C LEU A 274 0.93 -1.49 -22.87
N PRO A 275 0.64 -0.46 -22.07
CA PRO A 275 -0.21 0.62 -22.51
C PRO A 275 0.28 1.26 -23.81
N ALA A 276 -0.63 1.49 -24.73
CA ALA A 276 -0.39 2.08 -26.03
C ALA A 276 -1.33 3.25 -26.28
N LEU A 277 -0.86 4.21 -27.08
CA LEU A 277 -1.69 5.33 -27.51
C LEU A 277 -2.69 4.87 -28.55
N ALA A 278 -3.92 5.28 -28.36
CA ALA A 278 -4.94 4.95 -29.32
C ALA A 278 -5.78 6.16 -29.69
N THR A 279 -6.34 6.14 -30.91
CA THR A 279 -7.20 7.22 -31.38
C THR A 279 -8.60 7.01 -30.85
N PRO A 280 -9.18 7.97 -30.10
CA PRO A 280 -10.52 7.84 -29.58
C PRO A 280 -11.55 7.75 -30.70
N GLN A 281 -12.48 6.81 -30.56
CA GLN A 281 -13.64 6.68 -31.45
C GLN A 281 -14.90 7.20 -30.76
N ARG A 282 -15.91 7.56 -31.53
CA ARG A 282 -17.21 7.99 -31.01
C ARG A 282 -18.08 6.78 -30.75
N VAL A 283 -18.55 6.64 -29.52
CA VAL A 283 -19.54 5.65 -29.15
C VAL A 283 -20.79 6.35 -28.64
N ILE A 284 -21.93 5.92 -29.14
CA ILE A 284 -23.24 6.41 -28.72
C ILE A 284 -23.83 5.36 -27.78
N LEU A 285 -24.02 5.77 -26.53
CA LEU A 285 -24.68 4.91 -25.55
C LEU A 285 -26.15 5.20 -25.48
N PRO A 286 -27.00 4.17 -25.37
CA PRO A 286 -28.45 4.36 -25.27
C PRO A 286 -28.84 5.23 -24.08
N GLY A 287 -29.60 6.30 -24.33
CA GLY A 287 -30.07 7.23 -23.29
C GLY A 287 -29.04 8.24 -22.79
N LEU A 288 -27.82 8.23 -23.34
CA LEU A 288 -26.74 9.15 -22.97
C LEU A 288 -26.25 9.91 -24.19
N HIS A 289 -25.56 11.00 -23.93
CA HIS A 289 -24.88 11.77 -24.97
C HIS A 289 -23.73 10.96 -25.58
N THR A 290 -23.18 11.42 -26.67
CA THR A 290 -22.05 10.79 -27.33
C THR A 290 -20.79 10.92 -26.50
N VAL A 291 -20.18 9.81 -26.14
CA VAL A 291 -18.86 9.77 -25.50
C VAL A 291 -17.81 9.38 -26.53
N THR A 292 -16.66 10.02 -26.46
CA THR A 292 -15.54 9.70 -27.34
C THR A 292 -14.57 8.80 -26.60
N TYR A 293 -14.52 7.52 -26.95
CA TYR A 293 -13.56 6.57 -26.44
C TYR A 293 -13.31 5.48 -27.50
N LEU A 294 -12.38 4.59 -27.21
CA LEU A 294 -12.02 3.53 -28.15
C LEU A 294 -13.11 2.47 -28.26
N ASP A 295 -13.15 1.80 -29.42
CA ASP A 295 -13.96 0.63 -29.64
C ASP A 295 -13.58 -0.48 -28.63
N ALA A 296 -14.56 -1.27 -28.20
CA ALA A 296 -14.37 -2.41 -27.33
C ALA A 296 -13.32 -3.41 -27.87
N HIS A 297 -13.29 -3.57 -29.17
CA HIS A 297 -12.43 -4.56 -29.83
C HIS A 297 -11.11 -3.96 -30.31
N VAL A 298 -10.27 -3.53 -29.36
CA VAL A 298 -8.88 -3.18 -29.67
C VAL A 298 -8.11 -4.46 -29.98
N ARG A 299 -7.54 -4.53 -31.17
CA ARG A 299 -6.76 -5.69 -31.60
C ARG A 299 -5.28 -5.52 -31.33
N PRO A 300 -4.53 -6.62 -31.16
CA PRO A 300 -3.07 -6.55 -31.02
C PRO A 300 -2.39 -5.72 -32.10
N GLU A 301 -2.87 -5.81 -33.36
CA GLU A 301 -2.35 -5.02 -34.48
C GLU A 301 -2.56 -3.51 -34.34
N ASP A 302 -3.58 -3.08 -33.59
CA ASP A 302 -3.88 -1.65 -33.37
C ASP A 302 -2.93 -0.99 -32.36
N ILE A 303 -2.27 -1.80 -31.51
CA ILE A 303 -1.28 -1.37 -30.52
C ILE A 303 0.12 -1.93 -30.76
N MET A 304 0.36 -2.52 -31.91
CA MET A 304 1.67 -3.05 -32.33
C MET A 304 2.71 -1.95 -32.58
N PRO A 305 4.00 -2.32 -32.62
CA PRO A 305 5.11 -1.39 -32.89
C PRO A 305 4.88 -0.50 -34.11
N GLY A 306 5.05 0.79 -33.94
CA GLY A 306 4.79 1.79 -34.97
C GLY A 306 3.38 2.37 -34.96
N SER A 307 2.42 1.75 -34.27
CA SER A 307 1.07 2.29 -34.04
C SER A 307 1.04 3.24 -32.82
N SER A 308 2.01 3.14 -31.91
CA SER A 308 2.11 3.97 -30.72
C SER A 308 3.55 4.36 -30.40
N GLU A 309 3.76 5.64 -30.12
CA GLU A 309 5.03 6.16 -29.62
C GLU A 309 5.37 5.63 -28.21
N ALA A 310 4.35 5.24 -27.46
CA ALA A 310 4.49 4.82 -26.07
C ALA A 310 5.25 3.51 -25.88
N ASN A 311 5.14 2.55 -26.82
CA ASN A 311 5.90 1.29 -26.76
C ASN A 311 7.22 1.28 -27.52
N LEU A 312 7.74 2.44 -27.85
CA LEU A 312 9.08 2.62 -28.44
C LEU A 312 9.35 1.81 -29.73
N GLY A 313 8.31 1.35 -30.41
CA GLY A 313 8.44 0.54 -31.62
C GLY A 313 9.03 -0.87 -31.40
N ASP A 314 8.99 -1.42 -30.17
CA ASP A 314 9.47 -2.76 -29.86
C ASP A 314 8.55 -3.85 -30.47
N GLY A 315 9.12 -4.95 -30.93
CA GLY A 315 8.39 -6.06 -31.57
C GLY A 315 7.55 -6.90 -30.59
N ALA A 316 7.79 -6.79 -29.28
CA ALA A 316 7.07 -7.54 -28.24
C ALA A 316 6.74 -6.66 -27.03
N PRO A 317 5.87 -5.65 -27.19
CA PRO A 317 5.50 -4.74 -26.09
C PRO A 317 4.44 -5.38 -25.17
N TYR A 318 4.66 -6.63 -24.78
CA TYR A 318 3.77 -7.38 -23.88
C TYR A 318 4.54 -8.34 -22.99
N SER A 319 4.01 -8.66 -21.83
CA SER A 319 4.41 -9.83 -21.07
C SER A 319 3.63 -11.07 -21.52
N GLU A 320 4.25 -12.25 -21.40
CA GLU A 320 3.65 -13.50 -21.85
C GLU A 320 3.92 -14.61 -20.86
N VAL A 321 2.88 -15.39 -20.53
CA VAL A 321 2.96 -16.57 -19.67
C VAL A 321 2.68 -17.81 -20.52
N ILE A 322 3.62 -18.75 -20.52
CA ILE A 322 3.49 -20.05 -21.13
C ILE A 322 3.24 -21.06 -20.02
N TYR A 323 2.09 -21.72 -20.07
CA TYR A 323 1.69 -22.69 -19.06
C TYR A 323 2.06 -24.11 -19.45
N ASP A 324 2.15 -24.99 -18.46
CA ASP A 324 2.21 -26.43 -18.72
C ASP A 324 0.86 -26.93 -19.27
N GLY A 325 0.86 -28.13 -19.84
CA GLY A 325 -0.37 -28.75 -20.36
C GLY A 325 -1.27 -29.37 -19.28
N SER A 326 -0.98 -29.14 -17.99
CA SER A 326 -1.76 -29.69 -16.87
C SER A 326 -2.92 -28.76 -16.48
N PRO A 327 -3.96 -29.29 -15.81
CA PRO A 327 -5.06 -28.47 -15.31
C PRO A 327 -4.69 -27.70 -14.02
N LEU A 328 -3.42 -27.63 -13.65
CA LEU A 328 -2.94 -27.00 -12.43
C LEU A 328 -2.50 -25.55 -12.65
N ASP A 329 -2.66 -25.02 -13.86
CA ASP A 329 -2.35 -23.64 -14.25
C ASP A 329 -0.91 -23.21 -13.86
N ARG A 330 0.05 -24.13 -14.07
CA ARG A 330 1.44 -23.90 -13.73
C ARG A 330 2.14 -23.13 -14.85
N PRO A 331 2.71 -21.94 -14.56
CA PRO A 331 3.59 -21.30 -15.52
C PRO A 331 4.86 -22.15 -15.71
N LEU A 332 5.29 -22.30 -16.96
CA LEU A 332 6.59 -22.87 -17.33
C LEU A 332 7.59 -21.78 -17.63
N MET A 333 7.15 -20.76 -18.35
CA MET A 333 7.99 -19.67 -18.78
C MET A 333 7.19 -18.37 -18.76
N GLU A 334 7.77 -17.34 -18.17
CA GLU A 334 7.19 -16.01 -18.15
C GLU A 334 8.17 -15.03 -18.79
N TYR A 335 7.77 -14.42 -19.89
CA TYR A 335 8.53 -13.36 -20.51
C TYR A 335 7.95 -12.01 -20.09
N GLY A 336 8.78 -11.13 -19.58
CA GLY A 336 8.46 -9.72 -19.47
C GLY A 336 8.39 -9.04 -20.85
N SER A 337 8.00 -7.77 -20.88
CA SER A 337 7.95 -6.98 -22.12
C SER A 337 9.33 -6.83 -22.76
N GLY A 338 9.38 -6.81 -24.06
CA GLY A 338 10.56 -6.55 -24.86
C GLY A 338 10.99 -7.71 -25.74
N GLU A 339 11.22 -7.40 -27.01
CA GLU A 339 11.68 -8.38 -28.00
C GLU A 339 13.08 -8.92 -27.70
N ALA A 340 13.98 -8.07 -27.16
CA ALA A 340 15.35 -8.44 -26.84
C ALA A 340 15.42 -9.61 -25.84
N TRP A 341 14.51 -9.71 -24.88
CA TRP A 341 14.40 -10.81 -23.92
C TRP A 341 14.01 -12.12 -24.61
N ARG A 342 13.05 -12.06 -25.51
CA ARG A 342 12.59 -13.24 -26.29
C ARG A 342 13.67 -13.74 -27.24
N GLN A 343 14.34 -12.82 -27.96
CA GLN A 343 15.44 -13.19 -28.85
C GLN A 343 16.62 -13.82 -28.10
N ALA A 344 16.90 -13.34 -26.90
CA ALA A 344 17.92 -13.90 -26.03
C ALA A 344 17.49 -15.15 -25.24
N GLY A 345 16.21 -15.54 -25.33
CA GLY A 345 15.62 -16.64 -24.56
C GLY A 345 15.63 -16.37 -23.05
N ARG A 346 15.53 -15.10 -22.65
CA ARG A 346 15.61 -14.64 -21.26
C ARG A 346 14.21 -14.38 -20.70
N GLY A 347 13.62 -15.41 -20.14
CA GLY A 347 12.40 -15.35 -19.37
C GLY A 347 12.58 -16.02 -18.01
N ILE A 348 11.62 -15.88 -17.13
CA ILE A 348 11.58 -16.58 -15.85
C ILE A 348 11.12 -18.02 -16.14
N LEU A 349 12.01 -18.97 -15.91
CA LEU A 349 11.72 -20.41 -16.06
C LEU A 349 11.26 -20.99 -14.73
N SER A 350 10.12 -21.69 -14.73
CA SER A 350 9.63 -22.41 -13.55
C SER A 350 9.58 -23.91 -13.82
N GLU A 351 10.22 -24.70 -12.99
CA GLU A 351 10.19 -26.16 -13.02
C GLU A 351 9.51 -26.70 -11.77
N HIS A 352 8.61 -27.66 -11.94
CA HIS A 352 7.88 -28.32 -10.84
C HIS A 352 8.33 -29.77 -10.70
N MET A 353 8.86 -30.11 -9.55
CA MET A 353 9.49 -31.41 -9.27
C MET A 353 9.09 -31.95 -7.90
N GLY A 354 9.51 -33.15 -7.57
CA GLY A 354 9.56 -33.68 -6.22
C GLY A 354 11.01 -33.71 -5.71
N ASN A 355 11.20 -33.64 -4.39
CA ASN A 355 12.52 -33.87 -3.80
C ASN A 355 13.05 -35.28 -4.08
N SER A 356 14.36 -35.42 -4.10
CA SER A 356 15.02 -36.73 -4.29
C SER A 356 16.31 -36.82 -3.48
N ALA A 357 16.50 -37.93 -2.73
CA ALA A 357 17.72 -38.18 -1.96
C ALA A 357 18.92 -38.56 -2.85
N GLY A 358 18.67 -38.96 -4.11
CA GLY A 358 19.71 -39.33 -5.07
C GLY A 358 20.20 -38.18 -5.96
N ASP A 359 19.63 -37.00 -5.83
CA ASP A 359 19.98 -35.82 -6.60
C ASP A 359 20.41 -34.71 -5.66
N GLU A 360 21.65 -34.23 -5.78
CA GLU A 360 22.21 -33.17 -4.94
C GLU A 360 21.44 -31.87 -5.01
N ARG A 361 20.87 -31.55 -6.17
CA ARG A 361 20.00 -30.38 -6.38
C ARG A 361 18.69 -30.50 -5.62
N LEU A 362 18.17 -31.72 -5.42
CA LEU A 362 16.86 -32.01 -4.88
C LEU A 362 16.84 -32.64 -3.49
N VAL A 363 18.02 -32.90 -2.90
CA VAL A 363 18.12 -33.44 -1.56
C VAL A 363 17.69 -32.43 -0.50
N CYS A 364 16.96 -32.89 0.52
CA CYS A 364 16.51 -32.07 1.63
C CYS A 364 16.62 -32.82 2.95
N HIS A 365 17.27 -32.23 3.94
CA HIS A 365 17.38 -32.79 5.30
C HIS A 365 16.03 -32.65 6.02
N ARG A 366 15.66 -33.68 6.76
CA ARG A 366 14.57 -33.65 7.72
C ARG A 366 15.17 -33.26 9.07
N ILE A 367 14.83 -32.05 9.49
CA ILE A 367 15.36 -31.43 10.70
C ILE A 367 14.33 -31.50 11.81
N GLU A 368 14.79 -31.90 13.02
CA GLU A 368 14.03 -31.82 14.25
C GLU A 368 14.62 -30.76 15.16
N VAL A 369 13.74 -30.00 15.80
CA VAL A 369 14.08 -28.97 16.77
C VAL A 369 13.40 -29.30 18.09
N GLN A 370 14.22 -29.50 19.13
CA GLN A 370 13.75 -29.62 20.51
C GLN A 370 14.03 -28.31 21.23
N ALA A 371 12.95 -27.59 21.58
CA ALA A 371 13.01 -26.27 22.22
C ALA A 371 12.56 -26.36 23.68
N SER A 372 13.29 -25.74 24.58
CA SER A 372 12.93 -25.61 26.01
C SER A 372 12.66 -24.16 26.35
N LYS A 373 11.44 -23.86 26.83
CA LYS A 373 11.05 -22.53 27.25
C LYS A 373 11.70 -22.06 28.55
N ASN A 374 12.05 -23.00 29.44
CA ASN A 374 12.55 -22.66 30.77
C ASN A 374 13.94 -22.04 30.75
N ASP A 375 14.81 -22.55 29.89
CA ASP A 375 16.21 -22.14 29.78
C ASP A 375 16.54 -21.53 28.41
N THR A 376 15.55 -21.39 27.54
CA THR A 376 15.70 -20.89 26.15
C THR A 376 16.73 -21.72 25.35
N SER A 377 16.84 -23.02 25.63
CA SER A 377 17.75 -23.91 24.93
C SER A 377 17.10 -24.56 23.71
N PHE A 378 17.90 -24.78 22.68
CA PHE A 378 17.52 -25.42 21.43
C PHE A 378 18.52 -26.54 21.09
N VAL A 379 17.99 -27.67 20.70
CA VAL A 379 18.77 -28.76 20.10
C VAL A 379 18.22 -28.99 18.70
N ILE A 380 19.04 -28.74 17.69
CA ILE A 380 18.70 -28.90 16.28
C ILE A 380 19.48 -30.10 15.75
N SER A 381 18.79 -31.08 15.18
CA SER A 381 19.41 -32.30 14.63
C SER A 381 18.82 -32.67 13.28
N SER A 382 19.65 -33.31 12.43
CA SER A 382 19.15 -33.92 11.19
C SER A 382 18.80 -35.37 11.45
N GLU A 383 17.52 -35.73 11.36
CA GLU A 383 16.98 -37.08 11.52
C GLU A 383 17.16 -37.94 10.27
N GLY A 384 17.67 -37.40 9.17
CA GLY A 384 17.80 -38.04 7.90
C GLY A 384 17.40 -37.17 6.74
N LEU A 385 17.00 -37.75 5.64
CA LEU A 385 16.49 -37.03 4.46
C LEU A 385 14.99 -37.20 4.34
N TYR A 386 14.34 -36.21 3.73
CA TYR A 386 12.95 -36.37 3.33
C TYR A 386 12.83 -37.48 2.29
N PRO A 387 11.81 -38.37 2.38
CA PRO A 387 11.55 -39.40 1.37
C PRO A 387 11.33 -38.79 -0.01
N ASP A 388 11.76 -39.51 -1.06
CA ASP A 388 11.60 -39.05 -2.44
C ASP A 388 10.15 -38.71 -2.76
N GLY A 389 9.91 -37.54 -3.40
CA GLY A 389 8.60 -37.06 -3.78
C GLY A 389 7.67 -36.66 -2.63
N SER A 390 8.17 -36.59 -1.38
CA SER A 390 7.36 -36.14 -0.23
C SER A 390 7.22 -34.62 -0.12
N LEU A 391 8.11 -33.88 -0.76
CA LEU A 391 8.08 -32.42 -0.87
C LEU A 391 7.83 -32.03 -2.33
N LYS A 392 7.03 -30.97 -2.51
CA LYS A 392 6.92 -30.27 -3.79
C LYS A 392 8.12 -29.33 -3.91
N VAL A 393 8.83 -29.41 -5.02
CA VAL A 393 9.95 -28.50 -5.32
C VAL A 393 9.58 -27.64 -6.53
N VAL A 394 9.71 -26.34 -6.38
CA VAL A 394 9.60 -25.39 -7.48
C VAL A 394 10.94 -24.73 -7.67
N SER A 395 11.56 -24.93 -8.82
CA SER A 395 12.74 -24.17 -9.22
C SER A 395 12.31 -22.99 -10.07
N VAL A 396 12.77 -21.82 -9.71
CA VAL A 396 12.58 -20.60 -10.49
C VAL A 396 13.95 -20.08 -10.91
N THR A 397 14.16 -19.95 -12.21
CA THR A 397 15.36 -19.33 -12.76
C THR A 397 14.97 -17.99 -13.36
N ASP A 398 15.56 -16.91 -12.88
CA ASP A 398 15.29 -15.58 -13.37
C ASP A 398 15.91 -15.30 -14.75
N GLU A 399 15.68 -14.13 -15.27
CA GLU A 399 16.14 -13.69 -16.60
C GLU A 399 17.67 -13.56 -16.70
N ASP A 400 18.36 -13.43 -15.56
CA ASP A 400 19.83 -13.42 -15.49
C ASP A 400 20.44 -14.80 -15.23
N GLY A 401 19.59 -15.81 -15.00
CA GLY A 401 19.97 -17.20 -14.76
C GLY A 401 20.24 -17.52 -13.29
N LYS A 402 19.83 -16.65 -12.37
CA LYS A 402 19.86 -16.92 -10.93
C LYS A 402 18.73 -17.91 -10.61
N GLU A 403 19.08 -18.99 -9.96
CA GLU A 403 18.17 -20.10 -9.69
C GLU A 403 17.90 -20.21 -8.20
N THR A 404 16.60 -20.32 -7.86
CA THR A 404 16.13 -20.57 -6.50
C THR A 404 15.18 -21.76 -6.49
N LEU A 405 15.39 -22.72 -5.61
CA LEU A 405 14.48 -23.84 -5.39
C LEU A 405 13.76 -23.67 -4.05
N THR A 406 12.44 -23.78 -4.10
CA THR A 406 11.59 -23.77 -2.92
C THR A 406 11.00 -25.15 -2.69
N PHE A 407 11.28 -25.76 -1.53
CA PHE A 407 10.77 -27.05 -1.12
C PHE A 407 9.61 -26.86 -0.16
N THR A 408 8.45 -27.32 -0.56
CA THR A 408 7.21 -27.13 0.19
C THR A 408 6.62 -28.48 0.57
N ASP A 409 6.18 -28.60 1.81
CA ASP A 409 5.50 -29.80 2.28
C ASP A 409 4.03 -29.86 1.84
N ARG A 410 3.32 -30.91 2.25
CA ARG A 410 1.90 -31.12 1.94
C ARG A 410 0.95 -30.12 2.62
N HIS A 411 1.41 -29.39 3.63
CA HIS A 411 0.64 -28.36 4.32
C HIS A 411 0.86 -26.97 3.71
N GLY A 412 1.73 -26.88 2.69
CA GLY A 412 2.07 -25.62 2.05
C GLY A 412 3.20 -24.84 2.74
N ARG A 413 3.87 -25.45 3.74
CA ARG A 413 4.98 -24.80 4.46
C ARG A 413 6.26 -24.91 3.66
N GLU A 414 7.01 -23.82 3.57
CA GLU A 414 8.34 -23.81 3.00
C GLU A 414 9.34 -24.44 3.99
N ILE A 415 9.89 -25.58 3.62
CA ILE A 415 10.86 -26.32 4.44
C ILE A 415 12.29 -25.91 4.12
N LEU A 416 12.58 -25.66 2.86
CA LEU A 416 13.90 -25.28 2.39
C LEU A 416 13.77 -24.28 1.23
N SER A 417 14.50 -23.17 1.35
CA SER A 417 14.84 -22.27 0.24
C SER A 417 16.31 -22.50 -0.12
N ARG A 418 16.57 -22.91 -1.35
CA ARG A 418 17.91 -23.19 -1.87
C ARG A 418 18.24 -22.21 -2.97
N GLN A 419 19.25 -21.38 -2.75
CA GLN A 419 19.81 -20.52 -3.80
C GLN A 419 20.99 -21.25 -4.46
N VAL A 420 21.06 -21.20 -5.78
CA VAL A 420 22.12 -21.87 -6.55
C VAL A 420 23.11 -20.84 -7.03
N MET A 421 24.29 -20.83 -6.45
CA MET A 421 25.39 -19.99 -6.91
C MET A 421 26.21 -20.77 -7.95
N LYS A 422 26.22 -20.28 -9.18
CA LYS A 422 26.95 -20.86 -10.31
C LYS A 422 28.22 -20.06 -10.56
N GLU A 423 29.37 -20.65 -10.25
CA GLU A 423 30.67 -19.99 -10.45
C GLU A 423 31.68 -20.99 -11.04
N GLY A 424 32.39 -20.56 -12.11
CA GLY A 424 33.44 -21.38 -12.74
C GLY A 424 32.96 -22.72 -13.32
N GLY A 425 31.67 -22.93 -13.46
CA GLY A 425 31.04 -24.18 -13.92
C GLY A 425 30.68 -25.14 -12.79
N GLU A 426 30.94 -24.78 -11.54
CA GLU A 426 30.50 -25.50 -10.36
C GLU A 426 29.23 -24.84 -9.79
N CYS A 427 28.36 -25.64 -9.14
CA CYS A 427 27.19 -25.19 -8.43
C CYS A 427 27.44 -25.29 -6.93
N GLN A 428 27.24 -24.21 -6.21
CA GLN A 428 27.19 -24.20 -4.77
C GLN A 428 25.74 -23.95 -4.35
N TYR A 429 25.25 -24.73 -3.38
CA TYR A 429 23.91 -24.59 -2.86
C TYR A 429 23.95 -23.84 -1.51
N LEU A 430 23.15 -22.79 -1.43
CA LEU A 430 23.00 -21.98 -0.23
C LEU A 430 21.62 -22.27 0.37
N ASP A 431 21.60 -23.09 1.38
CA ASP A 431 20.39 -23.64 1.96
C ASP A 431 19.92 -22.86 3.18
N THR A 432 18.66 -22.42 3.16
CA THR A 432 17.98 -21.87 4.32
C THR A 432 16.80 -22.77 4.68
N TYR A 433 16.86 -23.41 5.82
CA TYR A 433 15.78 -24.27 6.31
C TYR A 433 14.86 -23.53 7.25
N SER A 434 13.55 -23.75 7.08
CA SER A 434 12.50 -23.35 8.02
C SER A 434 11.96 -24.59 8.73
N VAL A 435 12.03 -24.61 10.05
CA VAL A 435 11.61 -25.77 10.86
C VAL A 435 10.38 -25.40 11.69
N TYR A 436 9.34 -26.22 11.55
CA TYR A 436 8.04 -25.99 12.18
C TYR A 436 7.73 -27.08 13.20
N ASP A 437 6.92 -26.73 14.20
CA ASP A 437 6.31 -27.71 15.10
C ASP A 437 5.05 -28.36 14.50
N GLY A 438 4.40 -29.22 15.30
CA GLY A 438 3.15 -29.88 14.90
C GLY A 438 1.92 -28.99 14.82
N LEU A 439 2.02 -27.72 15.26
CA LEU A 439 0.97 -26.70 15.23
C LEU A 439 1.23 -25.61 14.18
N ASP A 440 2.19 -25.84 13.28
CA ASP A 440 2.62 -24.93 12.20
C ASP A 440 3.37 -23.67 12.67
N HIS A 441 3.87 -23.66 13.92
CA HIS A 441 4.72 -22.57 14.38
C HIS A 441 6.15 -22.74 13.87
N LEU A 442 6.73 -21.66 13.35
CA LEU A 442 8.14 -21.60 12.93
C LEU A 442 9.05 -21.60 14.17
N LEU A 443 9.72 -22.70 14.45
CA LEU A 443 10.61 -22.80 15.60
C LEU A 443 12.02 -22.29 15.31
N ALA A 444 12.53 -22.53 14.12
CA ALA A 444 13.89 -22.13 13.75
C ALA A 444 14.00 -21.83 12.25
N VAL A 445 14.86 -20.85 11.92
CA VAL A 445 15.41 -20.68 10.57
C VAL A 445 16.90 -20.93 10.63
N ILE A 446 17.38 -21.86 9.80
CA ILE A 446 18.77 -22.32 9.75
C ILE A 446 19.37 -21.78 8.44
N PRO A 447 20.23 -20.77 8.51
CA PRO A 447 20.81 -20.14 7.33
C PRO A 447 22.00 -20.95 6.76
N PRO A 448 22.51 -20.57 5.57
CA PRO A 448 23.54 -21.33 4.84
C PRO A 448 24.77 -21.69 5.66
N ALA A 449 25.36 -20.78 6.41
CA ALA A 449 26.55 -21.05 7.21
C ALA A 449 26.35 -22.13 8.27
N LEU A 450 25.11 -22.34 8.72
CA LEU A 450 24.77 -23.37 9.70
C LEU A 450 24.23 -24.63 9.01
N SER A 451 23.50 -24.50 7.89
CA SER A 451 22.99 -25.65 7.13
C SER A 451 24.11 -26.49 6.52
N ASP A 452 25.22 -25.88 6.12
CA ASP A 452 26.43 -26.57 5.62
C ASP A 452 27.03 -27.53 6.64
N ARG A 453 26.68 -27.43 7.92
CA ARG A 453 27.16 -28.25 9.03
C ARG A 453 26.21 -29.38 9.42
N LEU A 454 25.05 -29.46 8.76
CA LEU A 454 24.09 -30.53 9.01
C LEU A 454 24.66 -31.87 8.61
N SER A 455 24.61 -32.79 9.54
CA SER A 455 25.03 -34.20 9.34
C SER A 455 23.96 -35.14 9.89
N ILE A 456 23.60 -36.18 9.13
CA ILE A 456 22.55 -37.12 9.52
C ILE A 456 22.90 -37.79 10.85
N GLY A 457 21.97 -37.76 11.80
CA GLY A 457 22.11 -38.35 13.12
C GLY A 457 22.99 -37.54 14.09
N GLN A 458 23.31 -36.28 13.73
CA GLN A 458 24.09 -35.38 14.61
C GLN A 458 23.32 -34.12 14.91
N SER A 459 23.52 -33.60 16.12
CA SER A 459 23.03 -32.28 16.51
C SER A 459 24.03 -31.20 16.13
N LEU A 460 23.52 -30.02 15.76
CA LEU A 460 24.34 -28.83 15.56
C LEU A 460 24.96 -28.38 16.90
N ASP A 461 26.12 -27.76 16.80
CA ASP A 461 26.79 -27.19 17.96
C ASP A 461 25.91 -26.05 18.55
N PRO A 462 25.65 -26.06 19.88
CA PRO A 462 24.81 -25.06 20.50
C PRO A 462 25.35 -23.63 20.38
N GLU A 463 26.68 -23.42 20.45
CA GLU A 463 27.25 -22.07 20.31
C GLU A 463 27.09 -21.54 18.89
N GLU A 464 27.25 -22.40 17.88
CA GLU A 464 27.05 -22.05 16.48
C GLU A 464 25.57 -21.84 16.17
N THR A 465 24.68 -22.64 16.77
CA THR A 465 23.24 -22.45 16.69
C THR A 465 22.85 -21.07 17.23
N GLU A 466 23.40 -20.66 18.36
CA GLU A 466 23.13 -19.32 18.91
C GLU A 466 23.72 -18.19 18.07
N ARG A 467 24.81 -18.42 17.35
CA ARG A 467 25.44 -17.38 16.50
C ARG A 467 24.73 -17.16 15.19
N TYR A 468 24.14 -18.20 14.60
CA TYR A 468 23.64 -18.14 13.23
C TYR A 468 22.14 -18.35 13.08
N ALA A 469 21.47 -19.14 13.96
CA ALA A 469 20.07 -19.45 13.80
C ALA A 469 19.15 -18.33 14.26
N TYR A 470 17.98 -18.25 13.60
CA TYR A 470 16.83 -17.53 14.10
C TYR A 470 15.96 -18.51 14.87
N LEU A 471 15.63 -18.22 16.13
CA LEU A 471 14.91 -19.14 17.00
C LEU A 471 13.70 -18.46 17.60
N TYR A 472 12.60 -19.19 17.73
CA TYR A 472 11.32 -18.68 18.21
C TYR A 472 10.73 -19.59 19.28
N LEU A 473 10.17 -18.98 20.32
CA LEU A 473 9.40 -19.66 21.35
C LEU A 473 8.01 -19.03 21.43
N TYR A 474 7.02 -19.87 21.67
CA TYR A 474 5.61 -19.45 21.69
C TYR A 474 5.01 -19.65 23.08
N ASP A 475 4.10 -18.80 23.48
CA ASP A 475 3.32 -18.93 24.70
C ASP A 475 2.16 -19.96 24.55
N SER A 476 1.27 -20.02 25.51
CA SER A 476 0.12 -20.93 25.49
C SER A 476 -0.99 -20.47 24.55
N LYS A 477 -0.94 -19.24 24.06
CA LYS A 477 -1.87 -18.68 23.06
C LYS A 477 -1.23 -18.62 21.66
N GLU A 478 -0.12 -19.34 21.44
CA GLU A 478 0.57 -19.46 20.14
C GLU A 478 1.23 -18.16 19.66
N ARG A 479 1.47 -17.18 20.57
CA ARG A 479 2.18 -15.93 20.23
C ARG A 479 3.68 -16.09 20.52
N VAL A 480 4.51 -15.40 19.73
CA VAL A 480 5.97 -15.39 19.96
C VAL A 480 6.29 -14.72 21.30
N CYS A 481 6.68 -15.49 22.30
CA CYS A 481 7.05 -14.96 23.62
C CYS A 481 8.55 -14.71 23.79
N ALA A 482 9.38 -15.34 22.95
CA ALA A 482 10.80 -15.02 22.85
C ALA A 482 11.31 -15.32 21.43
N ARG A 483 12.24 -14.50 20.96
CA ARG A 483 12.95 -14.73 19.71
C ARG A 483 14.44 -14.44 19.86
N LYS A 484 15.22 -15.19 19.14
CA LYS A 484 16.66 -15.01 19.02
C LYS A 484 17.00 -14.67 17.58
N LEU A 485 17.76 -13.63 17.37
CA LEU A 485 18.33 -13.29 16.08
C LEU A 485 19.84 -13.54 16.12
N PRO A 486 20.50 -13.86 15.01
CA PRO A 486 21.94 -14.04 14.95
C PRO A 486 22.71 -12.86 15.56
N GLY A 487 23.70 -13.17 16.39
CA GLY A 487 24.60 -12.17 16.98
C GLY A 487 24.03 -11.32 18.12
N ILE A 488 22.73 -11.42 18.46
CA ILE A 488 22.16 -10.68 19.61
C ILE A 488 21.59 -11.63 20.66
N GLY A 489 21.37 -11.11 21.88
CA GLY A 489 20.73 -11.87 22.94
C GLY A 489 19.23 -12.10 22.65
N TRP A 490 18.63 -13.02 23.39
CA TRP A 490 17.19 -13.27 23.32
C TRP A 490 16.39 -12.00 23.54
N ILE A 491 15.41 -11.73 22.68
CA ILE A 491 14.39 -10.72 22.86
C ILE A 491 13.17 -11.42 23.43
N ARG A 492 12.74 -11.04 24.63
CA ARG A 492 11.56 -11.59 25.32
C ARG A 492 10.39 -10.65 25.17
N MET A 493 9.18 -11.20 25.13
CA MET A 493 7.93 -10.48 24.91
C MET A 493 6.87 -10.96 25.89
N GLU A 494 6.11 -10.04 26.44
CA GLU A 494 5.01 -10.35 27.35
C GLU A 494 3.76 -9.59 26.93
N TYR A 495 2.65 -10.31 26.86
CA TYR A 495 1.39 -9.85 26.31
C TYR A 495 0.31 -9.81 27.38
N ASP A 496 -0.67 -8.95 27.19
CA ASP A 496 -1.88 -8.89 28.00
C ASP A 496 -2.98 -9.86 27.50
N ASP A 497 -4.14 -9.83 28.17
CA ASP A 497 -5.28 -10.69 27.83
C ASP A 497 -5.95 -10.32 26.50
N ALA A 498 -5.71 -9.11 25.97
CA ALA A 498 -6.15 -8.67 24.64
C ALA A 498 -5.12 -8.96 23.53
N ASP A 499 -4.13 -9.82 23.80
CA ASP A 499 -3.05 -10.22 22.90
C ASP A 499 -2.15 -9.06 22.45
N ARG A 500 -2.12 -7.94 23.20
CA ARG A 500 -1.28 -6.78 22.91
C ARG A 500 0.07 -6.93 23.59
N LEU A 501 1.13 -6.58 22.88
CA LEU A 501 2.49 -6.60 23.39
C LEU A 501 2.71 -5.47 24.41
N VAL A 502 2.94 -5.81 25.67
CA VAL A 502 3.08 -4.84 26.76
C VAL A 502 4.53 -4.62 27.16
N PHE A 503 5.33 -5.70 27.22
CA PHE A 503 6.74 -5.57 27.53
C PHE A 503 7.61 -6.29 26.50
N THR A 504 8.73 -5.65 26.16
CA THR A 504 9.83 -6.28 25.43
C THR A 504 11.13 -6.08 26.20
N GLN A 505 12.00 -7.07 26.14
CA GLN A 505 13.28 -7.02 26.79
C GLN A 505 14.37 -7.67 25.93
N ASP A 506 15.32 -6.89 25.45
CA ASP A 506 16.50 -7.40 24.76
C ASP A 506 17.63 -7.82 25.75
N GLY A 507 18.75 -8.31 25.22
CA GLY A 507 19.85 -8.78 26.03
C GLY A 507 20.55 -7.69 26.82
N GLU A 508 20.62 -6.44 26.29
CA GLU A 508 21.20 -5.28 26.96
C GLU A 508 20.29 -4.76 28.07
N GLN A 509 18.99 -4.66 27.76
CA GLN A 509 17.99 -4.27 28.76
C GLN A 509 17.97 -5.23 29.92
N ARG A 510 18.09 -6.54 29.64
CA ARG A 510 18.16 -7.58 30.69
C ARG A 510 19.38 -7.41 31.62
N ARG A 511 20.55 -7.03 31.09
CA ARG A 511 21.73 -6.74 31.89
C ARG A 511 21.54 -5.51 32.78
N ARG A 512 20.73 -4.54 32.33
CA ARG A 512 20.41 -3.32 33.10
C ARG A 512 19.20 -3.49 34.02
N GLY A 513 18.48 -4.62 33.95
CA GLY A 513 17.23 -4.85 34.67
C GLY A 513 16.08 -3.97 34.18
N GLU A 514 16.08 -3.63 32.90
CA GLU A 514 15.11 -2.77 32.24
C GLU A 514 14.33 -3.52 31.20
N SER A 515 13.15 -3.01 30.83
CA SER A 515 12.38 -3.42 29.66
C SER A 515 11.70 -2.23 29.02
N THR A 516 11.39 -2.34 27.75
CA THR A 516 10.49 -1.40 27.07
C THR A 516 9.05 -1.79 27.40
N PHE A 517 8.24 -0.82 27.79
CA PHE A 517 6.80 -1.00 28.00
C PHE A 517 5.99 -0.24 26.94
N MET A 518 4.83 -0.79 26.60
CA MET A 518 3.81 -0.19 25.72
C MET A 518 2.46 -0.29 26.40
N LEU A 519 1.75 0.82 26.48
CA LEU A 519 0.41 0.89 27.04
C LEU A 519 -0.59 1.34 25.98
N TYR A 520 -1.79 0.82 26.08
CA TYR A 520 -2.83 1.01 25.09
C TYR A 520 -4.07 1.62 25.72
N ASP A 521 -4.85 2.33 24.95
CA ASP A 521 -6.18 2.76 25.37
C ASP A 521 -7.19 1.59 25.29
N ILE A 522 -8.43 1.89 25.63
CA ILE A 522 -9.53 0.90 25.57
C ILE A 522 -9.83 0.43 24.12
N HIS A 523 -9.44 1.19 23.12
CA HIS A 523 -9.60 0.87 21.70
C HIS A 523 -8.41 0.09 21.13
N GLY A 524 -7.39 -0.19 21.93
CA GLY A 524 -6.19 -0.91 21.51
C GLY A 524 -5.15 -0.04 20.80
N ARG A 525 -5.28 1.30 20.85
CA ARG A 525 -4.30 2.21 20.26
C ARG A 525 -3.15 2.45 21.24
N GLU A 526 -1.91 2.41 20.76
CA GLU A 526 -0.73 2.69 21.57
C GLU A 526 -0.76 4.15 22.05
N CYS A 527 -0.70 4.32 23.36
CA CYS A 527 -0.72 5.64 23.99
C CYS A 527 0.61 6.04 24.60
N VAL A 528 1.31 5.12 25.25
CA VAL A 528 2.57 5.43 25.94
C VAL A 528 3.57 4.32 25.70
N THR A 529 4.78 4.72 25.33
CA THR A 529 5.94 3.82 25.24
C THR A 529 7.07 4.39 26.05
N GLY A 530 7.79 3.53 26.77
CA GLY A 530 8.91 3.93 27.60
C GLY A 530 9.74 2.77 28.11
N VAL A 531 10.63 3.04 29.05
CA VAL A 531 11.48 2.06 29.72
C VAL A 531 11.11 1.98 31.19
N CYS A 532 11.07 0.77 31.76
CA CYS A 532 10.85 0.58 33.20
C CYS A 532 11.68 -0.58 33.74
N GLY A 533 11.80 -0.66 35.06
CA GLY A 533 12.43 -1.77 35.77
C GLY A 533 11.51 -2.98 35.79
N HIS A 534 11.57 -3.85 34.81
CA HIS A 534 10.80 -5.09 34.72
C HIS A 534 11.66 -6.17 34.07
N ASP A 535 11.66 -7.38 34.63
CA ASP A 535 12.29 -8.55 34.01
C ASP A 535 11.20 -9.38 33.33
N VAL A 536 11.30 -9.51 32.01
CA VAL A 536 10.31 -10.20 31.19
C VAL A 536 10.54 -11.70 31.24
N PRO A 537 9.64 -12.46 31.88
CA PRO A 537 9.76 -13.91 31.95
C PRO A 537 9.36 -14.53 30.60
N THR A 538 10.01 -15.65 30.25
CA THR A 538 9.69 -16.35 29.00
C THR A 538 8.39 -17.11 29.11
N GLY A 539 7.43 -16.80 28.25
CA GLY A 539 6.16 -17.54 28.12
C GLY A 539 5.08 -17.21 29.16
N ASN A 540 5.29 -16.22 30.00
CA ASN A 540 4.25 -15.70 30.89
C ASN A 540 3.37 -14.67 30.16
N MET A 541 2.22 -14.45 30.73
CA MET A 541 1.22 -13.46 30.28
C MET A 541 0.83 -12.57 31.46
N ILE A 542 0.54 -11.33 31.15
CA ILE A 542 -0.06 -10.39 32.09
C ILE A 542 -1.53 -10.75 32.23
N SER A 543 -1.99 -10.93 33.46
CA SER A 543 -3.41 -11.13 33.74
C SER A 543 -4.14 -9.79 33.70
N GLY A 544 -5.14 -9.65 32.84
CA GLY A 544 -5.89 -8.42 32.61
C GLY A 544 -5.34 -7.59 31.44
N PHE A 545 -5.74 -6.33 31.40
CA PHE A 545 -5.45 -5.41 30.29
C PHE A 545 -4.50 -4.31 30.76
N ALA A 546 -3.39 -4.12 30.04
CA ALA A 546 -2.47 -3.00 30.25
C ALA A 546 -3.04 -1.73 29.60
N LEU A 547 -3.77 -0.93 30.37
CA LEU A 547 -4.47 0.25 29.86
C LEU A 547 -3.79 1.55 30.27
N ALA A 548 -3.79 2.49 29.34
CA ALA A 548 -3.49 3.90 29.55
C ALA A 548 -4.79 4.71 29.45
N GLU A 549 -5.13 5.44 30.46
CA GLU A 549 -6.27 6.36 30.47
C GLU A 549 -5.74 7.78 30.56
N TYR A 550 -6.19 8.65 29.67
CA TYR A 550 -5.81 10.07 29.73
C TYR A 550 -6.56 10.77 30.86
N VAL A 551 -5.81 11.28 31.84
CA VAL A 551 -6.34 11.95 33.04
C VAL A 551 -5.86 13.40 33.17
N GLY A 552 -5.17 13.92 32.15
CA GLY A 552 -4.63 15.28 32.10
C GLY A 552 -3.38 15.49 32.93
N ALA A 553 -3.11 16.71 33.37
CA ALA A 553 -1.89 17.10 34.07
C ALA A 553 -1.57 16.30 35.35
N GLY A 554 -2.55 15.57 35.90
CA GLY A 554 -2.36 14.66 37.04
C GLY A 554 -1.77 13.30 36.68
N GLY A 555 -1.70 12.95 35.41
CA GLY A 555 -1.18 11.66 34.95
C GLY A 555 0.36 11.60 34.99
N ALA A 556 0.91 10.53 35.58
CA ALA A 556 2.34 10.38 35.78
C ALA A 556 3.12 10.08 34.49
N LEU A 557 2.43 9.63 33.43
CA LEU A 557 3.01 9.22 32.16
C LEU A 557 2.58 10.20 31.05
N ASP A 558 3.04 11.43 31.13
CA ASP A 558 2.66 12.52 30.22
C ASP A 558 1.14 12.68 30.00
N GLY A 559 0.42 12.72 31.11
CA GLY A 559 -1.03 12.85 31.12
C GLY A 559 -1.82 11.54 31.21
N TYR A 560 -1.14 10.43 31.13
CA TYR A 560 -1.77 9.11 31.25
C TYR A 560 -1.60 8.50 32.64
N ALA A 561 -2.65 7.85 33.11
CA ALA A 561 -2.64 6.92 34.23
C ALA A 561 -2.58 5.49 33.71
N CYS A 562 -1.78 4.64 34.35
CA CYS A 562 -1.65 3.23 33.99
C CYS A 562 -2.51 2.37 34.91
N SER A 563 -3.18 1.37 34.33
CA SER A 563 -3.89 0.32 35.05
C SER A 563 -3.60 -1.06 34.47
N GLY A 564 -3.83 -2.10 35.26
CA GLY A 564 -3.63 -3.51 34.87
C GLY A 564 -2.18 -4.00 34.94
N VAL A 565 -1.19 -3.13 34.96
CA VAL A 565 0.21 -3.48 35.15
C VAL A 565 0.89 -2.51 36.12
N THR A 566 1.98 -2.96 36.76
CA THR A 566 2.78 -2.12 37.65
C THR A 566 4.10 -1.81 36.95
N LEU A 567 4.37 -0.52 36.72
CA LEU A 567 5.62 -0.02 36.17
C LEU A 567 6.55 0.43 37.30
N VAL A 568 7.76 -0.10 37.36
CA VAL A 568 8.78 0.30 38.33
C VAL A 568 9.68 1.36 37.74
N SER A 569 9.68 2.55 38.32
CA SER A 569 10.50 3.69 37.87
C SER A 569 10.35 3.95 36.36
N PRO A 570 9.13 4.12 35.82
CA PRO A 570 8.92 4.28 34.39
C PRO A 570 9.53 5.59 33.89
N GLN A 571 10.14 5.51 32.71
CA GLN A 571 10.66 6.64 31.96
C GLN A 571 9.95 6.65 30.60
N VAL A 572 9.12 7.65 30.35
CA VAL A 572 8.39 7.78 29.09
C VAL A 572 9.36 8.20 27.98
N MET A 573 9.26 7.54 26.85
CA MET A 573 9.95 7.90 25.61
C MET A 573 9.02 8.61 24.65
N SER A 574 7.79 8.13 24.55
CA SER A 574 6.75 8.73 23.71
C SER A 574 5.37 8.59 24.34
N ALA A 575 4.54 9.60 24.14
CA ALA A 575 3.11 9.56 24.41
C ALA A 575 2.34 10.09 23.21
N PHE A 576 1.23 9.42 22.84
CA PHE A 576 0.36 9.77 21.73
C PHE A 576 -1.04 10.06 22.23
N TYR A 577 -1.63 11.13 21.75
CA TYR A 577 -2.94 11.62 22.17
C TYR A 577 -3.95 11.44 21.05
N TYR A 578 -5.18 11.06 21.43
CA TYR A 578 -6.25 10.73 20.48
C TYR A 578 -7.54 11.45 20.85
N ASP A 579 -8.42 11.58 19.88
CA ASP A 579 -9.83 11.99 20.03
C ASP A 579 -10.06 13.41 20.52
N SER A 580 -9.07 14.06 21.09
CA SER A 580 -9.18 15.45 21.59
C SER A 580 -7.82 16.14 21.63
N HIS A 581 -7.83 17.49 21.72
CA HIS A 581 -6.63 18.28 21.95
C HIS A 581 -6.46 18.69 23.45
N ALA A 582 -7.13 18.00 24.38
CA ALA A 582 -7.08 18.34 25.81
C ALA A 582 -5.64 18.39 26.38
N PHE A 583 -4.73 17.57 25.84
CA PHE A 583 -3.33 17.57 26.26
C PHE A 583 -2.63 18.94 26.06
N VAL A 584 -3.13 19.76 25.15
CA VAL A 584 -2.58 21.11 24.89
C VAL A 584 -2.88 22.03 26.07
N ASP A 585 -4.11 22.00 26.59
CA ASP A 585 -4.51 22.81 27.75
C ASP A 585 -3.79 22.36 29.03
N ASP A 586 -3.54 21.05 29.15
CA ASP A 586 -2.91 20.47 30.34
C ASP A 586 -1.37 20.70 30.38
N PHE A 587 -0.72 20.77 29.23
CA PHE A 587 0.75 20.85 29.12
C PHE A 587 1.25 22.10 28.36
N ALA A 588 0.37 23.06 28.11
CA ALA A 588 0.53 24.13 27.13
C ALA A 588 1.62 25.18 27.42
N THR A 589 2.48 25.01 28.42
CA THR A 589 3.52 25.99 28.75
C THR A 589 4.58 26.19 27.66
N GLY A 590 4.33 25.74 26.49
CA GLY A 590 5.23 25.84 25.35
C GLY A 590 4.59 25.77 23.98
N LEU A 591 3.30 25.51 23.82
CA LEU A 591 2.62 25.46 22.50
C LEU A 591 2.11 26.86 22.09
N PRO A 592 2.25 27.32 20.84
CA PRO A 592 1.77 28.64 20.44
C PRO A 592 0.25 28.78 20.67
N ASP A 593 -0.19 30.02 20.98
CA ASP A 593 -1.61 30.41 21.14
C ASP A 593 -2.45 30.26 19.85
N SER A 594 -1.95 29.55 18.86
CA SER A 594 -2.60 29.34 17.55
C SER A 594 -3.93 28.56 17.62
N LEU A 595 -4.20 27.90 18.76
CA LEU A 595 -5.49 27.22 19.02
C LEU A 595 -6.70 28.16 18.95
N ALA A 596 -6.55 29.44 19.27
CA ALA A 596 -7.63 30.43 19.29
C ALA A 596 -8.06 30.94 17.89
N MET A 597 -7.26 30.70 16.85
CA MET A 597 -7.49 31.25 15.51
C MET A 597 -8.35 30.37 14.60
N TYR A 598 -8.55 29.11 14.93
CA TYR A 598 -9.36 28.21 14.12
C TYR A 598 -10.80 28.17 14.67
N GLY A 599 -11.76 28.51 13.82
CA GLY A 599 -13.18 28.63 14.17
C GLY A 599 -13.78 27.32 14.72
N THR A 600 -14.96 27.43 15.28
CA THR A 600 -15.69 26.43 16.06
C THR A 600 -16.12 25.14 15.30
N HIS A 601 -15.74 24.98 14.05
CA HIS A 601 -16.08 23.78 13.27
C HIS A 601 -14.90 22.79 13.28
N ILE A 602 -14.82 22.02 14.37
CA ILE A 602 -13.81 20.95 14.49
C ILE A 602 -14.44 19.67 13.93
N PRO A 603 -13.87 19.09 12.87
CA PRO A 603 -14.29 17.76 12.41
C PRO A 603 -14.18 16.76 13.56
N SER A 604 -14.97 15.69 13.53
CA SER A 604 -14.87 14.65 14.53
C SER A 604 -13.42 14.14 14.62
N LEU A 605 -12.84 14.25 15.81
CA LEU A 605 -11.50 13.76 16.12
C LEU A 605 -11.50 12.31 16.57
N ILE A 606 -12.69 11.71 16.72
CA ILE A 606 -12.84 10.32 17.17
C ILE A 606 -12.08 9.38 16.24
N GLY A 607 -11.29 8.51 16.82
CA GLY A 607 -10.44 7.57 16.11
C GLY A 607 -9.12 8.14 15.59
N ARG A 608 -8.86 9.45 15.76
CA ARG A 608 -7.70 10.12 15.18
C ARG A 608 -6.65 10.48 16.22
N ARG A 609 -5.39 10.41 15.81
CA ARG A 609 -4.27 10.90 16.60
C ARG A 609 -4.23 12.42 16.52
N THR A 610 -4.32 13.10 17.66
CA THR A 610 -4.37 14.56 17.77
C THR A 610 -3.06 15.18 18.20
N GLY A 611 -2.16 14.37 18.79
CA GLY A 611 -0.84 14.87 19.16
C GLY A 611 0.13 13.80 19.65
N SER A 612 1.31 14.27 20.03
CA SER A 612 2.39 13.45 20.57
C SER A 612 3.29 14.25 21.49
N CYS A 613 3.88 13.54 22.44
CA CYS A 613 5.02 14.01 23.23
C CYS A 613 6.17 13.02 23.06
N LEU A 614 7.31 13.47 22.58
CA LEU A 614 8.52 12.67 22.43
C LEU A 614 9.60 13.22 23.37
N HIS A 615 10.31 12.31 24.02
CA HIS A 615 11.42 12.68 24.89
C HIS A 615 12.75 12.55 24.14
N GLU A 616 13.61 13.55 24.27
CA GLU A 616 14.98 13.48 23.74
C GLU A 616 15.76 12.38 24.46
N VAL A 617 16.36 11.47 23.70
CA VAL A 617 17.22 10.40 24.21
C VAL A 617 18.68 10.78 23.94
N SER A 618 19.37 11.36 24.95
CA SER A 618 20.80 11.60 24.90
C SER A 618 21.40 11.15 26.23
N GLU A 619 22.37 10.25 26.23
CA GLU A 619 22.97 9.65 27.42
C GLU A 619 21.96 9.16 28.49
N GLY A 620 20.82 8.66 28.04
CA GLY A 620 19.61 8.36 28.81
C GLY A 620 18.43 9.23 28.39
N ILE A 621 17.22 8.94 28.92
CA ILE A 621 16.02 9.73 28.59
C ILE A 621 16.14 11.11 29.23
N SER A 622 16.27 12.16 28.45
CA SER A 622 16.38 13.54 28.93
C SER A 622 14.99 14.08 29.30
N GLY A 623 14.99 15.09 30.15
CA GLY A 623 13.75 15.81 30.49
C GLY A 623 13.24 16.73 29.38
N LYS A 624 13.94 16.84 28.25
CA LYS A 624 13.55 17.68 27.14
C LYS A 624 12.51 16.95 26.27
N LYS A 625 11.47 17.67 25.94
CA LYS A 625 10.30 17.13 25.21
C LYS A 625 10.11 17.84 23.88
N VAL A 626 9.69 17.07 22.90
CA VAL A 626 9.18 17.56 21.62
C VAL A 626 7.68 17.31 21.60
N TRP A 627 6.91 18.37 21.52
CA TRP A 627 5.47 18.30 21.41
C TRP A 627 5.06 18.38 19.95
N GLY A 628 4.15 17.52 19.54
CA GLY A 628 3.51 17.54 18.23
C GLY A 628 2.01 17.68 18.38
N LEU A 629 1.39 18.48 17.52
CA LEU A 629 -0.06 18.63 17.41
C LEU A 629 -0.47 18.39 15.97
N VAL A 630 -1.60 17.72 15.77
CA VAL A 630 -2.15 17.42 14.45
C VAL A 630 -3.63 17.81 14.41
N ARG A 631 -4.03 18.51 13.34
CA ARG A 631 -5.44 18.81 13.04
C ARG A 631 -5.80 18.30 11.67
N TYR A 632 -7.08 18.09 11.48
CA TYR A 632 -7.63 17.49 10.29
C TYR A 632 -8.65 18.40 9.63
N ASP A 633 -8.76 18.29 8.32
CA ASP A 633 -9.83 18.92 7.56
C ASP A 633 -11.15 18.14 7.70
N GLY A 634 -12.23 18.64 7.11
CA GLY A 634 -13.55 18.02 7.14
C GLY A 634 -13.61 16.62 6.50
N ARG A 635 -12.60 16.23 5.72
CA ARG A 635 -12.46 14.89 5.12
C ARG A 635 -11.54 13.97 5.91
N GLY A 636 -10.92 14.49 6.97
CA GLY A 636 -10.03 13.73 7.82
C GLY A 636 -8.59 13.63 7.37
N ARG A 637 -8.19 14.50 6.46
CA ARG A 637 -6.79 14.65 6.05
C ARG A 637 -6.08 15.62 6.98
N VAL A 638 -4.79 15.42 7.22
CA VAL A 638 -3.98 16.33 8.01
C VAL A 638 -3.93 17.69 7.32
N SER A 639 -4.48 18.71 7.95
CA SER A 639 -4.50 20.08 7.42
C SER A 639 -3.58 21.03 8.17
N HIS A 640 -3.19 20.67 9.42
CA HIS A 640 -2.30 21.49 10.22
C HIS A 640 -1.48 20.62 11.16
N THR A 641 -0.18 20.91 11.26
CA THR A 641 0.72 20.32 12.24
C THR A 641 1.52 21.39 12.95
N GLU A 642 1.79 21.15 14.24
CA GLU A 642 2.71 21.97 15.04
C GLU A 642 3.75 21.06 15.69
N MET A 643 4.99 21.47 15.72
CA MET A 643 6.08 20.76 16.38
C MET A 643 6.96 21.71 17.17
N SER A 644 7.18 21.42 18.46
CA SER A 644 8.13 22.16 19.27
C SER A 644 9.53 21.55 19.19
N TYR A 645 10.54 22.38 19.45
CA TYR A 645 11.91 21.91 19.59
C TYR A 645 12.38 22.02 21.05
N PRO A 646 13.30 21.14 21.49
CA PRO A 646 13.79 21.16 22.88
C PRO A 646 14.48 22.45 23.27
N ASP A 647 14.95 23.26 22.32
CA ASP A 647 15.65 24.51 22.50
C ASP A 647 14.72 25.74 22.40
N GLY A 648 13.41 25.53 22.40
CA GLY A 648 12.41 26.59 22.44
C GLY A 648 12.00 27.15 21.09
N GLY A 649 12.22 26.40 20.00
CA GLY A 649 11.73 26.71 18.68
C GLY A 649 10.42 25.94 18.35
N TRP A 650 9.80 26.31 17.21
CA TRP A 650 8.54 25.78 16.73
C TRP A 650 8.51 25.72 15.22
N ASP A 651 7.92 24.67 14.72
CA ASP A 651 7.46 24.58 13.34
C ASP A 651 5.94 24.43 13.32
N THR A 652 5.31 25.18 12.45
CA THR A 652 3.92 24.98 12.10
C THR A 652 3.82 24.76 10.60
N GLU A 653 2.95 23.87 10.20
CA GLU A 653 2.67 23.58 8.80
C GLU A 653 1.17 23.53 8.57
N ASP A 654 0.67 24.38 7.67
CA ASP A 654 -0.69 24.33 7.14
C ASP A 654 -0.66 23.71 5.73
N VAL A 655 -1.53 22.73 5.47
CA VAL A 655 -1.65 22.05 4.18
C VAL A 655 -3.05 22.22 3.65
N GLU A 656 -3.16 22.84 2.50
CA GLU A 656 -4.38 22.87 1.71
C GLU A 656 -4.35 21.75 0.68
N HIS A 657 -5.41 20.96 0.63
CA HIS A 657 -5.53 19.85 -0.30
C HIS A 657 -6.60 20.13 -1.34
N ASP A 658 -6.38 19.61 -2.53
CA ASP A 658 -7.44 19.53 -3.52
C ASP A 658 -8.50 18.47 -3.13
N PHE A 659 -9.46 18.26 -4.01
CA PHE A 659 -10.51 17.26 -3.79
C PHE A 659 -9.96 15.85 -3.61
N LEU A 660 -8.97 15.46 -4.39
CA LEU A 660 -8.40 14.10 -4.40
C LEU A 660 -7.42 13.84 -3.25
N GLY A 661 -6.97 14.88 -2.57
CA GLY A 661 -6.08 14.79 -1.42
C GLY A 661 -4.64 15.20 -1.72
N SER A 662 -4.37 15.67 -2.94
CA SER A 662 -3.06 16.19 -3.28
C SER A 662 -2.85 17.58 -2.66
N PRO A 663 -1.70 17.89 -2.04
CA PRO A 663 -1.45 19.19 -1.45
C PRO A 663 -1.31 20.25 -2.56
N VAL A 664 -2.15 21.28 -2.53
CA VAL A 664 -2.05 22.42 -3.46
C VAL A 664 -1.25 23.57 -2.88
N ARG A 665 -1.22 23.67 -1.55
CA ARG A 665 -0.41 24.63 -0.83
C ARG A 665 0.08 24.08 0.48
N ARG A 666 1.33 24.39 0.83
CA ARG A 666 1.91 24.17 2.17
C ARG A 666 2.45 25.51 2.67
N HIS A 667 2.04 25.90 3.84
CA HIS A 667 2.53 27.09 4.53
C HIS A 667 3.29 26.64 5.79
N LEU A 668 4.60 26.82 5.79
CA LEU A 668 5.47 26.47 6.91
C LEU A 668 5.92 27.74 7.62
N VAL A 669 5.88 27.72 8.94
CA VAL A 669 6.43 28.79 9.77
C VAL A 669 7.39 28.20 10.79
N HIS A 670 8.65 28.50 10.62
CA HIS A 670 9.70 28.17 11.59
C HIS A 670 9.95 29.34 12.52
N ARG A 671 9.90 29.13 13.82
CA ARG A 671 10.16 30.14 14.85
C ARG A 671 11.23 29.70 15.85
N LYS A 672 12.23 30.55 16.08
CA LYS A 672 13.24 30.32 17.09
C LYS A 672 13.60 31.63 17.78
N GLY A 673 13.24 31.75 19.03
CA GLY A 673 13.38 33.03 19.76
C GLY A 673 12.58 34.16 19.11
N THR A 674 13.25 35.19 18.64
CA THR A 674 12.64 36.34 17.93
C THR A 674 12.63 36.18 16.41
N GLU A 675 13.30 35.16 15.90
CA GLU A 675 13.40 34.90 14.46
C GLU A 675 12.21 34.10 13.99
N THR A 676 11.69 34.47 12.83
CA THR A 676 10.61 33.76 12.17
C THR A 676 10.91 33.65 10.68
N VAL A 677 10.93 32.45 10.18
CA VAL A 677 11.02 32.15 8.74
C VAL A 677 9.68 31.58 8.29
N ARG A 678 9.16 32.08 7.17
CA ARG A 678 7.92 31.59 6.55
C ARG A 678 8.23 31.10 5.16
N GLU A 679 7.75 29.92 4.87
CA GLU A 679 7.86 29.30 3.55
C GLU A 679 6.46 28.96 3.04
N ASP A 680 6.17 29.45 1.85
CA ASP A 680 4.96 29.07 1.10
C ASP A 680 5.38 28.22 -0.09
N LEU A 681 4.87 27.00 -0.16
CA LEU A 681 5.00 26.11 -1.29
C LEU A 681 3.64 25.99 -1.97
N THR A 682 3.60 26.17 -3.28
CA THR A 682 2.39 25.93 -4.09
C THR A 682 2.68 24.88 -5.14
N TYR A 683 1.71 24.00 -5.34
CA TYR A 683 1.80 22.87 -6.23
C TYR A 683 0.71 22.97 -7.28
N THR A 684 1.05 22.63 -8.50
CA THR A 684 0.07 22.49 -9.57
C THR A 684 0.18 21.10 -10.19
N TYR A 685 -0.96 20.56 -10.56
CA TYR A 685 -1.09 19.22 -11.10
C TYR A 685 -1.80 19.27 -12.46
N ASP A 686 -1.59 18.26 -13.27
CA ASP A 686 -2.41 18.03 -14.45
C ASP A 686 -3.69 17.25 -14.10
N ASP A 687 -4.51 16.98 -15.12
CA ASP A 687 -5.78 16.27 -14.98
C ASP A 687 -5.61 14.81 -14.51
N SER A 688 -4.43 14.26 -14.62
CA SER A 688 -4.07 12.91 -14.14
C SER A 688 -3.30 12.94 -12.81
N GLU A 689 -3.38 14.05 -12.05
CA GLU A 689 -2.73 14.26 -10.75
C GLU A 689 -1.20 14.21 -10.77
N ARG A 690 -0.58 14.39 -11.93
CA ARG A 690 0.86 14.45 -11.99
C ARG A 690 1.32 15.86 -11.64
N LEU A 691 2.31 15.97 -10.76
CA LEU A 691 2.86 17.23 -10.28
C LEU A 691 3.55 18.00 -11.41
N LEU A 692 3.01 19.14 -11.84
CA LEU A 692 3.57 19.97 -12.91
C LEU A 692 4.56 20.99 -12.39
N GLU A 693 4.20 21.79 -11.37
CA GLU A 693 5.06 22.84 -10.84
C GLU A 693 5.06 22.86 -9.32
N VAL A 694 6.22 23.19 -8.78
CA VAL A 694 6.42 23.57 -7.38
C VAL A 694 6.99 24.98 -7.36
N ARG A 695 6.29 25.89 -6.68
CA ARG A 695 6.74 27.26 -6.45
C ARG A 695 6.97 27.50 -4.98
N HIS A 696 7.93 28.32 -4.66
CA HIS A 696 8.33 28.63 -3.28
C HIS A 696 8.43 30.14 -3.10
N SER A 697 7.90 30.61 -1.98
CA SER A 697 8.06 31.98 -1.49
C SER A 697 8.64 31.95 -0.09
N LEU A 698 9.66 32.75 0.15
CA LEU A 698 10.29 32.88 1.45
C LEU A 698 9.92 34.24 2.05
N ASN A 699 9.40 34.24 3.28
CA ASN A 699 9.00 35.42 4.06
C ASN A 699 8.06 36.39 3.30
N GLY A 700 7.14 35.84 2.49
CA GLY A 700 6.21 36.63 1.70
C GLY A 700 6.85 37.32 0.47
N GLY A 701 8.03 36.90 0.07
CA GLY A 701 8.70 37.34 -1.16
C GLY A 701 7.97 36.87 -2.42
N THR A 702 8.43 37.33 -3.58
CA THR A 702 7.85 36.86 -4.84
C THR A 702 8.07 35.37 -5.02
N PRO A 703 7.02 34.58 -5.33
CA PRO A 703 7.17 33.15 -5.55
C PRO A 703 8.12 32.85 -6.71
N VAL A 704 9.08 31.97 -6.46
CA VAL A 704 10.03 31.49 -7.45
C VAL A 704 9.71 30.05 -7.84
N LEU A 705 9.95 29.68 -9.08
CA LEU A 705 9.80 28.30 -9.54
C LEU A 705 10.93 27.46 -8.94
N LEU A 706 10.61 26.46 -8.12
CA LEU A 706 11.58 25.46 -7.65
C LEU A 706 11.78 24.37 -8.66
N ALA A 707 10.69 23.80 -9.15
CA ALA A 707 10.70 22.72 -10.13
C ALA A 707 9.49 22.81 -11.06
N ARG A 708 9.71 22.45 -12.31
CA ARG A 708 8.68 22.19 -13.32
C ARG A 708 8.95 20.83 -13.91
N ASN A 709 7.95 19.97 -13.92
CA ASN A 709 8.03 18.62 -14.45
C ASN A 709 7.27 18.51 -15.77
N THR A 710 7.78 17.67 -16.64
CA THR A 710 7.10 17.21 -17.84
C THR A 710 7.05 15.69 -17.85
N TYR A 711 6.05 15.15 -18.50
CA TYR A 711 5.80 13.71 -18.52
C TYR A 711 5.72 13.20 -19.95
N ASP A 712 6.10 11.95 -20.16
CA ASP A 712 5.90 11.28 -21.43
C ASP A 712 4.46 10.78 -21.57
N GLU A 713 4.11 10.23 -22.71
CA GLU A 713 2.75 9.76 -23.01
C GLU A 713 2.31 8.57 -22.13
N LEU A 714 3.24 7.89 -21.46
CA LEU A 714 2.92 6.87 -20.44
C LEU A 714 2.78 7.43 -19.03
N GLY A 715 2.93 8.74 -18.84
CA GLY A 715 2.86 9.41 -17.56
C GLY A 715 4.15 9.33 -16.75
N ARG A 716 5.28 8.88 -17.34
CA ARG A 716 6.59 8.87 -16.67
C ARG A 716 7.23 10.24 -16.76
N LEU A 717 8.03 10.60 -15.77
CA LEU A 717 8.74 11.88 -15.73
C LEU A 717 9.73 11.98 -16.92
N SER A 718 9.42 12.81 -17.90
CA SER A 718 10.28 13.01 -19.09
C SER A 718 11.26 14.16 -18.96
N GLY A 719 11.00 15.11 -18.05
CA GLY A 719 11.91 16.22 -17.81
C GLY A 719 11.62 16.96 -16.52
N THR A 720 12.65 17.60 -16.00
CA THR A 720 12.55 18.50 -14.83
C THR A 720 13.39 19.75 -15.09
N GLU A 721 12.80 20.92 -14.91
CA GLU A 721 13.48 22.21 -14.85
C GLU A 721 13.53 22.67 -13.39
N ARG A 722 14.67 23.14 -12.92
CA ARG A 722 14.84 23.63 -11.53
C ARG A 722 15.19 25.11 -11.51
N GLY A 723 14.60 25.82 -10.55
CA GLY A 723 14.88 27.24 -10.30
C GLY A 723 14.46 28.17 -11.43
N GLY A 724 13.62 27.75 -12.36
CA GLY A 724 13.20 28.55 -13.52
C GLY A 724 14.36 28.88 -14.48
N ASN A 725 15.42 28.11 -14.43
CA ASN A 725 16.61 28.32 -15.24
C ASN A 725 16.83 27.10 -16.16
N GLY A 726 16.63 27.28 -17.44
CA GLY A 726 16.79 26.20 -18.43
C GLY A 726 18.15 25.50 -18.38
N ALA A 727 19.20 26.14 -17.83
CA ALA A 727 20.49 25.49 -17.60
C ALA A 727 20.46 24.40 -16.52
N LEU A 728 19.43 24.36 -15.69
CA LEU A 728 19.21 23.33 -14.66
C LEU A 728 18.13 22.32 -15.08
N SER A 729 17.88 22.20 -16.36
CA SER A 729 16.96 21.21 -16.90
C SER A 729 17.64 19.85 -17.08
N SER A 730 16.89 18.79 -16.84
CA SER A 730 17.25 17.41 -17.10
C SER A 730 16.11 16.71 -17.85
N ALA A 731 16.45 15.99 -18.91
CA ALA A 731 15.51 15.09 -19.61
C ALA A 731 15.81 13.65 -19.21
N TYR A 732 14.76 12.83 -19.12
CA TYR A 732 14.84 11.44 -18.71
C TYR A 732 14.40 10.53 -19.86
N SER A 733 15.10 9.42 -20.05
CA SER A 733 14.74 8.40 -21.02
C SER A 733 14.61 7.04 -20.34
N TYR A 734 13.74 6.19 -20.90
CA TYR A 734 13.38 4.92 -20.28
C TYR A 734 13.40 3.79 -21.31
N SER A 735 13.70 2.59 -20.84
CA SER A 735 13.52 1.36 -21.59
C SER A 735 12.03 1.00 -21.73
N ILE A 736 11.75 -0.02 -22.54
CA ILE A 736 10.39 -0.59 -22.65
C ILE A 736 9.83 -1.10 -21.31
N ARG A 737 10.69 -1.48 -20.38
CA ARG A 737 10.33 -1.91 -19.02
C ARG A 737 10.28 -0.76 -18.01
N SER A 738 10.28 0.49 -18.50
CA SER A 738 10.30 1.71 -17.67
C SER A 738 11.55 1.84 -16.77
N TRP A 739 12.61 1.12 -17.05
CA TRP A 739 13.90 1.36 -16.41
C TRP A 739 14.52 2.64 -16.95
N LEU A 740 15.08 3.46 -16.08
CA LEU A 740 15.78 4.68 -16.49
C LEU A 740 17.01 4.31 -17.34
N THR A 741 17.08 4.81 -18.56
CA THR A 741 18.22 4.59 -19.47
C THR A 741 19.11 5.81 -19.60
N GLY A 742 18.59 7.00 -19.25
CA GLY A 742 19.43 8.18 -19.31
C GLY A 742 18.86 9.40 -18.63
N ILE A 743 19.78 10.26 -18.23
CA ILE A 743 19.54 11.63 -17.76
C ILE A 743 20.34 12.54 -18.67
N ASP A 744 19.68 13.46 -19.36
CA ASP A 744 20.33 14.44 -20.21
C ASP A 744 20.12 15.86 -19.70
N GLY A 745 21.11 16.36 -18.99
CA GLY A 745 21.17 17.74 -18.51
C GLY A 745 22.46 18.45 -18.90
N SER A 746 22.42 19.78 -18.85
CA SER A 746 23.59 20.58 -19.19
C SER A 746 24.74 20.45 -18.20
N LEU A 747 24.42 20.22 -16.92
CA LEU A 747 25.39 20.06 -15.83
C LEU A 747 25.74 18.62 -15.54
N PHE A 748 24.86 17.71 -15.90
CA PHE A 748 25.02 16.27 -15.64
C PHE A 748 24.32 15.48 -16.74
N LYS A 749 25.04 14.52 -17.29
CA LYS A 749 24.52 13.51 -18.22
C LYS A 749 24.87 12.15 -17.68
N GLU A 750 23.93 11.22 -17.79
CA GLU A 750 24.10 9.83 -17.43
C GLU A 750 23.43 8.92 -18.44
N THR A 751 24.05 7.79 -18.73
CA THR A 751 23.45 6.69 -19.51
C THR A 751 23.64 5.41 -18.72
N LEU A 752 22.55 4.69 -18.54
CA LEU A 752 22.51 3.39 -17.86
C LEU A 752 22.26 2.30 -18.89
N HIS A 753 23.06 1.26 -18.84
CA HIS A 753 22.98 0.09 -19.70
C HIS A 753 22.55 -1.12 -18.90
N TYR A 754 21.75 -1.99 -19.48
CA TYR A 754 21.20 -3.20 -18.86
C TYR A 754 21.53 -4.42 -19.73
N ASN A 755 20.63 -4.76 -20.64
CA ASN A 755 20.79 -5.84 -21.60
C ASN A 755 21.54 -5.42 -22.89
N ASP A 756 21.83 -4.17 -23.05
CA ASP A 756 22.78 -3.62 -23.99
C ASP A 756 24.16 -3.46 -23.34
N LEU A 757 25.18 -3.35 -24.11
CA LEU A 757 26.54 -3.17 -23.61
C LEU A 757 27.09 -1.82 -24.07
N ARG A 758 27.66 -1.05 -23.15
CA ARG A 758 28.39 0.19 -23.44
C ARG A 758 29.53 -0.05 -24.43
N SER A 759 30.21 -1.18 -24.31
CA SER A 759 31.38 -1.52 -25.09
C SER A 759 31.42 -3.00 -25.43
N ALA A 760 31.82 -3.34 -26.65
CA ALA A 760 32.06 -4.72 -27.08
C ALA A 760 33.15 -5.46 -26.26
N ARG A 761 33.96 -4.72 -25.47
CA ARG A 761 34.95 -5.30 -24.55
C ARG A 761 34.31 -6.07 -23.42
N LEU A 762 33.07 -5.71 -23.04
CA LEU A 762 32.36 -6.31 -21.89
C LEU A 762 31.82 -7.68 -22.24
N GLY A 763 31.88 -8.26 -23.27
CA GLY A 763 31.35 -9.60 -23.61
C GLY A 763 29.87 -9.81 -23.20
N ASP A 764 29.22 -10.75 -23.82
CA ASP A 764 27.76 -10.99 -23.61
C ASP A 764 27.40 -11.42 -22.18
N GLY A 765 28.38 -11.92 -21.41
CA GLY A 765 28.15 -12.31 -19.99
C GLY A 765 27.82 -11.14 -19.06
N ASN A 766 28.09 -9.90 -19.47
CA ASN A 766 27.78 -8.71 -18.67
C ASN A 766 26.39 -8.13 -18.95
N ARG A 767 25.66 -8.64 -19.96
CA ARG A 767 24.28 -8.25 -20.22
C ARG A 767 23.39 -8.65 -19.03
N ARG A 768 22.56 -7.73 -18.57
CA ARG A 768 21.60 -7.93 -17.47
C ARG A 768 20.19 -7.78 -18.00
N PHE A 769 19.39 -8.79 -17.76
CA PHE A 769 18.01 -8.87 -18.22
C PHE A 769 16.99 -8.74 -17.06
N GLY A 770 17.45 -8.91 -15.82
CA GLY A 770 16.64 -8.83 -14.61
C GLY A 770 16.48 -7.41 -14.03
N GLY A 771 17.17 -6.40 -14.63
CA GLY A 771 17.10 -5.01 -14.17
C GLY A 771 18.35 -4.50 -13.44
N ASP A 772 19.35 -5.34 -13.26
CA ASP A 772 20.66 -4.93 -12.77
C ASP A 772 21.36 -4.08 -13.85
N VAL A 773 22.05 -3.01 -13.43
CA VAL A 773 22.79 -2.15 -14.34
C VAL A 773 24.08 -2.85 -14.76
N SER A 774 24.27 -3.09 -16.05
CA SER A 774 25.49 -3.71 -16.58
C SER A 774 26.66 -2.73 -16.64
N SER A 775 26.37 -1.49 -17.01
CA SER A 775 27.35 -0.40 -17.03
C SER A 775 26.66 0.95 -17.01
N MET A 776 27.40 1.99 -16.60
CA MET A 776 26.95 3.37 -16.64
C MET A 776 28.01 4.28 -17.22
N GLU A 777 27.58 5.32 -17.88
CA GLU A 777 28.42 6.42 -18.34
C GLU A 777 27.88 7.73 -17.80
N TRP A 778 28.76 8.62 -17.38
CA TRP A 778 28.33 9.95 -16.96
C TRP A 778 29.33 11.03 -17.31
N ARG A 779 28.83 12.24 -17.33
CA ARG A 779 29.61 13.45 -17.50
C ARG A 779 29.08 14.55 -16.60
N SER A 780 29.93 15.21 -15.83
CA SER A 780 29.55 16.27 -14.90
C SER A 780 30.21 17.61 -15.27
N GLY A 781 29.40 18.69 -15.17
CA GLY A 781 29.85 20.07 -15.40
C GLY A 781 30.34 20.33 -16.83
N ALA A 782 31.22 21.34 -16.98
CA ALA A 782 31.86 21.69 -18.22
C ALA A 782 33.01 20.75 -18.60
N GLY A 783 33.22 19.68 -17.85
CA GLY A 783 34.23 18.67 -18.13
C GLY A 783 33.96 17.98 -19.45
N THR A 784 35.03 17.83 -20.27
CA THR A 784 34.92 17.21 -21.60
C THR A 784 35.02 15.69 -21.56
N GLY A 785 35.33 15.10 -20.38
CA GLY A 785 35.56 13.66 -20.24
C GLY A 785 34.31 12.89 -19.88
N THR A 786 34.03 11.84 -20.61
CA THR A 786 33.03 10.82 -20.18
C THR A 786 33.71 9.84 -19.24
N ARG A 787 33.10 9.59 -18.13
CA ARG A 787 33.50 8.57 -17.14
C ARG A 787 32.52 7.42 -17.22
N SER A 788 32.97 6.26 -16.76
CA SER A 788 32.13 5.08 -16.81
C SER A 788 32.43 4.13 -15.63
N TYR A 789 31.44 3.31 -15.31
CA TYR A 789 31.61 2.09 -14.55
C TYR A 789 31.09 0.91 -15.35
N ASP A 790 31.83 -0.19 -15.30
CA ASP A 790 31.42 -1.50 -15.77
C ASP A 790 31.23 -2.38 -14.54
N PHE A 791 30.03 -2.97 -14.38
CA PHE A 791 29.67 -3.72 -13.17
C PHE A 791 29.74 -5.21 -13.41
N ALA A 792 30.30 -5.95 -12.45
CA ALA A 792 30.25 -7.39 -12.43
C ALA A 792 29.51 -7.88 -11.18
N TYR A 793 28.79 -8.96 -11.37
CA TYR A 793 27.96 -9.57 -10.32
C TYR A 793 28.30 -11.06 -10.21
N ASP A 794 28.15 -11.61 -8.99
CA ASP A 794 28.28 -13.05 -8.75
C ASP A 794 27.02 -13.82 -9.18
N GLY A 795 27.01 -15.13 -8.98
CA GLY A 795 25.91 -16.00 -9.32
C GLY A 795 24.60 -15.73 -8.57
N LEU A 796 24.66 -14.96 -7.47
CA LEU A 796 23.49 -14.49 -6.70
C LEU A 796 23.06 -13.08 -7.07
N GLY A 797 23.78 -12.38 -7.97
CA GLY A 797 23.52 -11.02 -8.36
C GLY A 797 24.04 -9.97 -7.38
N ARG A 798 25.01 -10.30 -6.52
CA ARG A 798 25.70 -9.34 -5.67
C ARG A 798 26.83 -8.68 -6.45
N LEU A 799 27.02 -7.37 -6.29
CA LEU A 799 28.08 -6.61 -6.97
C LEU A 799 29.45 -7.08 -6.49
N VAL A 800 30.30 -7.60 -7.38
CA VAL A 800 31.66 -8.01 -7.04
C VAL A 800 32.72 -7.05 -7.55
N SER A 801 32.45 -6.27 -8.61
CA SER A 801 33.33 -5.18 -9.01
C SER A 801 32.58 -4.06 -9.72
N ALA A 802 33.13 -2.85 -9.64
CA ALA A 802 32.80 -1.71 -10.46
C ALA A 802 34.08 -1.13 -11.05
N ASP A 803 34.30 -1.46 -12.30
CA ASP A 803 35.55 -1.10 -13.01
C ASP A 803 35.41 0.30 -13.61
N TYR A 804 36.25 1.22 -13.15
CA TYR A 804 36.25 2.61 -13.59
C TYR A 804 36.90 2.79 -14.97
N GLY A 805 36.31 3.69 -15.77
CA GLY A 805 36.83 4.05 -17.06
C GLY A 805 36.76 5.57 -17.33
N GLU A 806 37.70 6.08 -18.14
CA GLU A 806 37.67 7.45 -18.68
C GLU A 806 37.85 7.40 -20.22
N TYR A 807 37.09 8.21 -20.94
CA TYR A 807 37.12 8.31 -22.39
C TYR A 807 36.90 6.98 -23.14
N GLY A 808 36.24 6.03 -22.52
CA GLY A 808 35.95 4.70 -23.06
C GLY A 808 37.03 3.63 -22.78
N ASP A 809 38.14 3.99 -22.15
CA ASP A 809 39.19 3.07 -21.71
C ASP A 809 39.13 2.80 -20.22
N HIS A 810 39.42 1.55 -19.83
CA HIS A 810 39.62 1.20 -18.42
C HIS A 810 40.88 1.92 -17.90
N VAL A 811 40.74 2.59 -16.78
CA VAL A 811 41.81 3.36 -16.16
C VAL A 811 41.86 3.04 -14.67
N VAL A 812 43.01 2.78 -14.10
CA VAL A 812 43.19 2.74 -12.66
C VAL A 812 42.74 4.07 -12.09
N GLY A 813 41.73 4.06 -11.22
CA GLY A 813 41.16 5.32 -10.78
C GLY A 813 40.27 5.25 -9.57
N TYR A 814 39.06 4.87 -9.74
CA TYR A 814 38.03 4.87 -8.73
C TYR A 814 37.21 3.56 -8.71
N GLY A 815 37.85 2.49 -9.17
CA GLY A 815 37.28 1.15 -9.15
C GLY A 815 37.06 0.65 -7.74
N THR A 816 36.12 -0.29 -7.61
CA THR A 816 35.82 -0.97 -6.36
C THR A 816 35.68 -2.47 -6.58
N SER A 817 36.04 -3.28 -5.59
CA SER A 817 35.79 -4.72 -5.59
C SER A 817 35.33 -5.21 -4.22
N TYR A 818 34.53 -6.27 -4.24
CA TYR A 818 33.84 -6.80 -3.08
C TYR A 818 33.92 -8.33 -3.04
N SER A 819 33.96 -8.90 -1.85
CA SER A 819 33.76 -10.34 -1.67
C SER A 819 32.81 -10.59 -0.49
N TYR A 820 32.08 -11.69 -0.57
CA TYR A 820 31.02 -12.00 0.37
C TYR A 820 31.13 -13.43 0.89
N ASP A 821 30.61 -13.67 2.07
CA ASP A 821 30.41 -15.04 2.58
C ASP A 821 29.06 -15.62 2.08
N ASN A 822 28.76 -16.85 2.48
CA ASN A 822 27.52 -17.55 2.17
C ASN A 822 26.28 -16.94 2.85
N MET A 823 26.48 -16.08 3.86
CA MET A 823 25.42 -15.35 4.57
C MET A 823 25.11 -13.99 3.92
N GLY A 824 25.93 -13.57 2.96
CA GLY A 824 25.84 -12.23 2.35
C GLY A 824 26.64 -11.17 3.08
N ASN A 825 27.40 -11.50 4.12
CA ASN A 825 28.26 -10.54 4.79
C ASN A 825 29.42 -10.14 3.89
N LEU A 826 29.79 -8.87 3.89
CA LEU A 826 30.92 -8.33 3.12
C LEU A 826 32.24 -8.72 3.78
N LEU A 827 33.02 -9.58 3.16
CA LEU A 827 34.32 -10.05 3.68
C LEU A 827 35.46 -9.09 3.35
N SER A 828 35.44 -8.52 2.17
CA SER A 828 36.43 -7.54 1.75
C SER A 828 35.83 -6.45 0.87
N LEU A 829 36.43 -5.28 0.96
CA LEU A 829 36.20 -4.14 0.07
C LEU A 829 37.54 -3.53 -0.30
N SER A 830 37.83 -3.46 -1.60
CA SER A 830 38.94 -2.67 -2.10
C SER A 830 38.42 -1.48 -2.88
N ARG A 831 38.97 -0.31 -2.65
CA ARG A 831 38.61 0.93 -3.34
C ARG A 831 39.84 1.65 -3.85
N GLU A 832 39.80 2.04 -5.10
CA GLU A 832 40.82 2.88 -5.72
C GLU A 832 40.47 4.36 -5.58
N GLY A 833 41.48 5.21 -5.51
CA GLY A 833 41.31 6.65 -5.43
C GLY A 833 42.63 7.40 -5.61
N ASP A 834 42.64 8.69 -5.28
CA ASP A 834 43.81 9.53 -5.38
C ASP A 834 44.75 9.30 -4.19
N MET A 835 45.87 8.61 -4.44
CA MET A 835 46.94 8.42 -3.45
C MET A 835 47.79 9.68 -3.26
N THR A 836 48.02 10.37 -4.36
CA THR A 836 48.70 11.68 -4.41
C THR A 836 48.01 12.56 -5.44
N SER A 837 48.36 13.82 -5.55
CA SER A 837 47.83 14.74 -6.60
C SER A 837 48.04 14.26 -8.03
N SER A 838 48.86 13.24 -8.27
CA SER A 838 49.20 12.71 -9.59
C SER A 838 49.17 11.18 -9.68
N LEU A 839 48.97 10.49 -8.61
CA LEU A 839 48.99 9.01 -8.57
C LEU A 839 47.68 8.50 -7.98
N LYS A 840 47.02 7.63 -8.71
CA LYS A 840 45.87 6.83 -8.27
C LYS A 840 46.32 5.42 -7.84
N GLY A 841 45.63 4.85 -6.91
CA GLY A 841 45.87 3.50 -6.39
C GLY A 841 44.85 3.10 -5.37
N ILE A 842 45.10 2.01 -4.66
CA ILE A 842 44.22 1.49 -3.64
C ILE A 842 44.29 2.42 -2.41
N VAL A 843 43.19 3.07 -2.08
CA VAL A 843 43.02 3.95 -0.91
C VAL A 843 42.41 3.21 0.29
N ASP A 844 41.64 2.16 0.04
CA ASP A 844 41.14 1.26 1.07
C ASP A 844 41.30 -0.19 0.61
N ASN A 845 41.74 -1.04 1.50
CA ASN A 845 41.78 -2.50 1.30
C ASN A 845 41.31 -3.18 2.59
N LEU A 846 39.98 -3.07 2.80
CA LEU A 846 39.32 -3.48 4.00
C LEU A 846 39.15 -4.99 4.06
N SER A 847 39.42 -5.56 5.20
CA SER A 847 39.05 -6.94 5.57
C SER A 847 38.13 -6.92 6.77
N MET A 848 36.99 -7.60 6.66
CA MET A 848 35.96 -7.67 7.67
C MET A 848 35.94 -9.07 8.31
N THR A 849 35.80 -9.10 9.62
CA THR A 849 35.58 -10.36 10.34
C THR A 849 34.28 -10.30 11.11
N TYR A 850 33.64 -11.44 11.28
CA TYR A 850 32.32 -11.54 11.88
C TYR A 850 32.32 -12.54 13.05
N ASP A 851 31.54 -12.23 14.06
CA ASP A 851 31.09 -13.20 15.08
C ASP A 851 29.63 -13.54 14.79
N GLY A 852 29.39 -14.70 14.14
CA GLY A 852 28.11 -14.97 13.50
C GLY A 852 27.88 -13.99 12.35
N ASN A 853 26.76 -13.26 12.40
CA ASN A 853 26.42 -12.17 11.45
C ASN A 853 26.76 -10.77 11.99
N MET A 854 27.40 -10.70 13.15
CA MET A 854 27.75 -9.44 13.76
C MET A 854 29.16 -9.04 13.35
N LEU A 855 29.34 -7.83 12.78
CA LEU A 855 30.65 -7.33 12.41
C LEU A 855 31.53 -7.19 13.68
N ALA A 856 32.61 -7.98 13.74
CA ALA A 856 33.53 -8.00 14.87
C ALA A 856 34.70 -7.03 14.68
N SER A 857 35.28 -6.96 13.48
CA SER A 857 36.35 -6.02 13.20
C SER A 857 36.42 -5.64 11.73
N VAL A 858 36.93 -4.46 11.47
CA VAL A 858 37.37 -3.99 10.17
C VAL A 858 38.84 -3.64 10.28
N SER A 859 39.64 -4.08 9.35
CA SER A 859 41.03 -3.70 9.25
C SER A 859 41.35 -3.21 7.86
N ASP A 860 42.05 -2.10 7.77
CA ASP A 860 42.58 -1.60 6.52
C ASP A 860 44.08 -1.93 6.35
N SER A 861 44.44 -2.46 5.19
CA SER A 861 45.80 -2.75 4.83
C SER A 861 46.37 -1.81 3.75
N ALA A 862 45.56 -0.87 3.28
CA ALA A 862 45.98 0.11 2.30
C ALA A 862 46.96 1.14 2.95
N PRO A 863 47.90 1.69 2.17
CA PRO A 863 48.67 2.81 2.64
C PRO A 863 47.84 4.08 2.64
N ALA A 864 47.94 4.86 3.73
CA ALA A 864 47.18 6.11 3.83
C ALA A 864 47.50 7.08 2.68
N PRO A 865 46.47 7.63 2.01
CA PRO A 865 46.62 8.56 0.93
C PRO A 865 47.19 9.90 1.44
N SER A 866 48.06 10.52 0.65
CA SER A 866 48.68 11.82 1.01
C SER A 866 47.89 13.04 0.55
N VAL A 867 46.73 12.83 -0.08
CA VAL A 867 45.87 13.89 -0.61
C VAL A 867 44.87 14.33 0.45
N THR A 868 44.87 15.60 0.81
CA THR A 868 43.91 16.17 1.76
C THR A 868 42.50 16.09 1.20
N GLY A 869 41.58 15.39 1.89
CA GLY A 869 40.20 15.21 1.48
C GLY A 869 39.98 13.91 0.68
N SER A 870 40.97 13.08 0.41
CA SER A 870 40.77 11.69 0.04
C SER A 870 40.12 10.97 1.23
N ALA A 871 38.99 10.35 1.01
CA ALA A 871 38.33 9.59 2.06
C ALA A 871 39.16 8.33 2.33
N ASP A 872 39.62 8.20 3.55
CA ASP A 872 40.35 7.05 4.10
C ASP A 872 39.48 6.48 5.23
N PHE A 873 39.43 5.17 5.33
CA PHE A 873 38.56 4.49 6.34
C PHE A 873 39.14 4.66 7.75
#